data_7424662b4d854eb2e50278ebc698ab25
#
_entry.id   7424662b4d854eb2e50278ebc698ab25
#
_cell.length_a   1.000
_cell.length_b   1.000
_cell.length_c   1.000
_cell.angle_alpha   90.00
_cell.angle_beta   90.00
_cell.angle_gamma   90.00
#
_symmetry.space_group_name_H-M   'P 1'
#
loop_
_entity.id
_entity.type
_entity.pdbx_description
1 polymer ?
#
loop_
_entity_poly.entity_id
_entity_poly.type
_entity_poly.pdbx_seq_one_letter_code
_entity_poly.pdbx_strand_id
1 'polypeptide(L)'
;MKKPKHMLTGINLVDYGFDPDTFLPLVKRFKVGKNYGNVFNYISVRLDQKMPTVEQLYEWAQYFHDNEVYFKIVGNHPRVGELFSRLSKEEMAKLQEIGGEYFSGEGIGEFGGWYSSKAKGYESCRGSANPVQGLKTCDEAVAVYKRQIGKIVKLLRDNGVKTILSTQAVAFFSYDIEAGVDQIIVEVAPRNMEQIMAFGRGAHKAHKKEALGAWLAHEFYGGYHQFDPLKEKRFTSEYYSLYLGGYDYVCLESGFREIHSHVDAMIPEGQPLPTAYLKEATDFANFCKSDVRPGNGPIVKVAFVQGNLDGFAYGNGSSLWGQYYDKKWGFAAPEFSYRILDEVYHSCEWNDGKNFGEYDFSHAPGYGQYDVIPATTPLDVLKNYEWVIFCGWNTMTPELLETYKQYVKEGGKLFITAAHLRDSVDRAEKGNFVDGLEEFLGVKLSDTVYNSNDGYKFVKYSTIDGMMYPGTKTLMCDPAWSAGYTDYVNIKETTATPVCFLSDTFGRPRLSPEDAAKKTDITSTDADMDSTEITDMSLVPVLTENKYGDGYVMFMANSEYPGAPEIYPLYKMVVKQILSASHRKAEVKVISSDKVRFAVYEDEKNYKVYLFNSDFNIETKAIILYGDKRIEKVIDSVGIAIVEIEK
;
A
#
# COMPACT_ATOMS: atom_id res chain seq x y z
N MET A 1 16.81 1.55 -13.13
CA MET A 1 16.28 2.43 -14.22
C MET A 1 16.11 3.82 -13.66
N LYS A 2 16.52 4.84 -14.39
CA LYS A 2 16.23 6.23 -14.05
C LYS A 2 14.75 6.53 -14.28
N LYS A 3 14.23 7.54 -13.58
CA LYS A 3 12.86 8.00 -13.79
C LYS A 3 12.66 8.46 -15.24
N PRO A 4 11.72 7.87 -16.00
CA PRO A 4 11.47 8.28 -17.37
C PRO A 4 10.75 9.63 -17.44
N LYS A 5 10.85 10.32 -18.56
CA LYS A 5 10.20 11.62 -18.77
C LYS A 5 8.67 11.54 -18.72
N HIS A 6 8.11 10.45 -19.20
CA HIS A 6 6.67 10.16 -19.15
C HIS A 6 6.49 8.70 -18.72
N MET A 7 5.30 8.34 -18.25
CA MET A 7 5.02 6.95 -17.88
C MET A 7 5.19 6.03 -19.08
N LEU A 8 5.97 4.97 -18.90
CA LEU A 8 6.18 3.95 -19.91
C LEU A 8 5.13 2.86 -19.81
N THR A 9 4.74 2.33 -20.95
CA THR A 9 3.88 1.14 -21.03
C THR A 9 4.67 -0.02 -21.63
N GLY A 10 4.37 -1.22 -21.20
CA GLY A 10 5.09 -2.40 -21.66
C GLY A 10 4.35 -3.69 -21.42
N ILE A 11 4.95 -4.77 -21.90
CA ILE A 11 4.40 -6.11 -21.77
C ILE A 11 5.48 -7.12 -21.39
N ASN A 12 5.03 -8.22 -20.79
CA ASN A 12 5.77 -9.46 -20.77
C ASN A 12 5.50 -10.18 -22.10
N LEU A 13 6.52 -10.30 -22.92
CA LEU A 13 6.38 -10.96 -24.22
C LEU A 13 6.31 -12.48 -24.14
N VAL A 14 6.64 -13.03 -22.98
CA VAL A 14 6.85 -14.45 -22.84
C VAL A 14 5.93 -15.01 -21.78
N ASP A 15 4.91 -15.67 -22.27
CA ASP A 15 4.10 -16.55 -21.45
C ASP A 15 3.93 -17.89 -22.14
N TYR A 16 4.10 -18.99 -21.43
CA TYR A 16 3.89 -20.38 -21.84
C TYR A 16 4.23 -20.74 -23.32
N GLY A 17 5.39 -21.29 -23.53
CA GLY A 17 5.80 -21.80 -24.86
C GLY A 17 6.77 -20.92 -25.62
N PHE A 18 7.49 -20.05 -24.91
CA PHE A 18 8.53 -19.21 -25.49
C PHE A 18 9.57 -20.00 -26.30
N ASP A 19 9.74 -19.61 -27.56
CA ASP A 19 10.81 -20.07 -28.42
C ASP A 19 11.78 -18.93 -28.70
N PRO A 20 13.05 -19.01 -28.23
CA PRO A 20 14.04 -17.99 -28.48
C PRO A 20 14.27 -17.69 -29.98
N ASP A 21 14.11 -18.68 -30.84
CA ASP A 21 14.34 -18.50 -32.28
C ASP A 21 13.26 -17.65 -32.95
N THR A 22 12.06 -17.59 -32.35
CA THR A 22 10.95 -16.79 -32.88
C THR A 22 10.78 -15.45 -32.17
N PHE A 23 11.48 -15.22 -31.06
CA PHE A 23 11.29 -14.04 -30.21
C PHE A 23 11.56 -12.72 -30.95
N LEU A 24 12.75 -12.54 -31.49
CA LEU A 24 13.09 -11.28 -32.15
C LEU A 24 12.30 -11.03 -33.45
N PRO A 25 12.02 -12.02 -34.30
CA PRO A 25 11.07 -11.89 -35.40
C PRO A 25 9.68 -11.42 -34.92
N LEU A 26 9.18 -11.95 -33.79
CA LEU A 26 7.91 -11.56 -33.19
C LEU A 26 7.94 -10.11 -32.71
N VAL A 27 8.96 -9.73 -31.97
CA VAL A 27 9.16 -8.35 -31.49
C VAL A 27 9.19 -7.36 -32.67
N LYS A 28 9.92 -7.68 -33.72
CA LYS A 28 9.98 -6.87 -34.95
C LYS A 28 8.63 -6.78 -35.64
N ARG A 29 7.91 -7.88 -35.71
CA ARG A 29 6.57 -7.92 -36.30
C ARG A 29 5.57 -7.01 -35.55
N PHE A 30 5.65 -6.95 -34.25
CA PHE A 30 4.82 -6.05 -33.45
C PHE A 30 5.29 -4.60 -33.45
N LYS A 31 6.34 -4.30 -34.20
CA LYS A 31 6.88 -2.95 -34.33
C LYS A 31 7.18 -2.34 -32.94
N VAL A 32 7.82 -3.13 -32.09
CA VAL A 32 8.24 -2.66 -30.76
C VAL A 32 9.31 -1.59 -30.91
N GLY A 33 9.10 -0.45 -30.33
CA GLY A 33 10.04 0.68 -30.36
C GLY A 33 9.37 2.03 -30.67
N LYS A 34 10.08 3.12 -30.41
CA LYS A 34 9.54 4.49 -30.49
C LYS A 34 9.04 4.90 -31.87
N ASN A 35 9.66 4.37 -32.92
CA ASN A 35 9.42 4.81 -34.31
C ASN A 35 8.12 4.27 -34.89
N TYR A 36 7.46 3.35 -34.19
CA TYR A 36 6.28 2.66 -34.70
C TYR A 36 4.98 3.09 -34.04
N GLY A 37 5.02 4.08 -33.15
CA GLY A 37 3.84 4.52 -32.43
C GLY A 37 3.21 3.42 -31.56
N ASN A 38 4.00 2.44 -31.12
CA ASN A 38 3.53 1.31 -30.36
C ASN A 38 3.49 1.62 -28.84
N VAL A 39 2.88 0.70 -28.08
CA VAL A 39 2.72 0.82 -26.63
C VAL A 39 3.91 0.28 -25.83
N PHE A 40 4.89 -0.35 -26.49
CA PHE A 40 5.92 -1.14 -25.82
C PHE A 40 7.21 -0.35 -25.65
N ASN A 41 7.29 0.38 -24.56
CA ASN A 41 8.53 1.05 -24.16
C ASN A 41 9.31 0.25 -23.11
N TYR A 42 8.69 -0.80 -22.55
CA TYR A 42 9.29 -1.65 -21.53
C TYR A 42 8.94 -3.12 -21.77
N ILE A 43 9.93 -3.99 -21.78
CA ILE A 43 9.74 -5.42 -22.02
C ILE A 43 10.37 -6.25 -20.90
N SER A 44 9.65 -7.27 -20.45
CA SER A 44 10.17 -8.31 -19.58
C SER A 44 10.39 -9.60 -20.37
N VAL A 45 11.59 -10.14 -20.28
CA VAL A 45 11.98 -11.40 -20.91
C VAL A 45 12.22 -12.45 -19.82
N ARG A 46 11.49 -13.55 -19.88
CA ARG A 46 11.65 -14.66 -18.94
C ARG A 46 12.56 -15.73 -19.53
N LEU A 47 13.47 -16.23 -18.72
CA LEU A 47 14.45 -17.25 -19.10
C LEU A 47 14.24 -18.59 -18.37
N ASP A 48 13.15 -18.71 -17.64
CA ASP A 48 12.85 -19.88 -16.81
C ASP A 48 12.25 -21.08 -17.55
N GLN A 49 11.95 -20.93 -18.85
CA GLN A 49 11.33 -21.99 -19.65
C GLN A 49 12.27 -22.58 -20.69
N LYS A 50 12.70 -21.81 -21.67
CA LYS A 50 13.68 -22.19 -22.67
C LYS A 50 14.76 -21.11 -22.77
N MET A 51 16.00 -21.53 -22.72
CA MET A 51 17.13 -20.60 -22.75
C MET A 51 17.44 -20.14 -24.17
N PRO A 52 17.52 -18.84 -24.40
CA PRO A 52 18.21 -18.32 -25.57
C PRO A 52 19.72 -18.61 -25.47
N THR A 53 20.40 -18.60 -26.59
CA THR A 53 21.86 -18.53 -26.59
C THR A 53 22.32 -17.13 -26.15
N VAL A 54 23.58 -17.01 -25.77
CA VAL A 54 24.16 -15.71 -25.39
C VAL A 54 24.13 -14.73 -26.55
N GLU A 55 24.38 -15.23 -27.77
CA GLU A 55 24.32 -14.46 -29.01
C GLU A 55 22.92 -13.90 -29.26
N GLN A 56 21.88 -14.71 -29.05
CA GLN A 56 20.49 -14.24 -29.16
C GLN A 56 20.18 -13.14 -28.14
N LEU A 57 20.65 -13.28 -26.87
CA LEU A 57 20.49 -12.22 -25.87
C LEU A 57 21.17 -10.92 -26.27
N TYR A 58 22.36 -11.00 -26.87
CA TYR A 58 23.07 -9.82 -27.41
C TYR A 58 22.33 -9.17 -28.57
N GLU A 59 21.80 -9.99 -29.50
CA GLU A 59 21.00 -9.50 -30.63
C GLU A 59 19.73 -8.79 -30.13
N TRP A 60 19.07 -9.36 -29.11
CA TRP A 60 17.87 -8.73 -28.49
C TRP A 60 18.23 -7.43 -27.80
N ALA A 61 19.29 -7.43 -27.00
CA ALA A 61 19.75 -6.22 -26.29
C ALA A 61 20.09 -5.10 -27.28
N GLN A 62 20.76 -5.43 -28.41
CA GLN A 62 21.06 -4.46 -29.45
C GLN A 62 19.80 -3.90 -30.10
N TYR A 63 18.83 -4.77 -30.41
CA TYR A 63 17.56 -4.33 -30.97
C TYR A 63 16.80 -3.41 -30.01
N PHE A 64 16.73 -3.74 -28.71
CA PHE A 64 16.06 -2.90 -27.74
C PHE A 64 16.77 -1.56 -27.54
N HIS A 65 18.09 -1.57 -27.50
CA HIS A 65 18.89 -0.35 -27.45
C HIS A 65 18.61 0.56 -28.67
N ASP A 66 18.69 0.04 -29.87
CA ASP A 66 18.51 0.79 -31.10
C ASP A 66 17.09 1.35 -31.28
N ASN A 67 16.10 0.71 -30.64
CA ASN A 67 14.70 1.12 -30.67
C ASN A 67 14.23 1.83 -29.42
N GLU A 68 15.14 2.16 -28.48
CA GLU A 68 14.86 2.85 -27.22
C GLU A 68 13.77 2.14 -26.36
N VAL A 69 13.89 0.82 -26.27
CA VAL A 69 12.98 -0.02 -25.47
C VAL A 69 13.68 -0.46 -24.21
N TYR A 70 13.16 -0.06 -23.07
CA TYR A 70 13.64 -0.56 -21.79
C TYR A 70 13.29 -2.05 -21.65
N PHE A 71 14.24 -2.84 -21.15
CA PHE A 71 14.02 -4.27 -20.95
C PHE A 71 14.68 -4.78 -19.68
N LYS A 72 14.05 -5.77 -19.08
CA LYS A 72 14.64 -6.59 -18.01
C LYS A 72 14.65 -8.05 -18.44
N ILE A 73 15.54 -8.81 -17.86
CA ILE A 73 15.51 -10.27 -17.92
C ILE A 73 15.13 -10.83 -16.55
N VAL A 74 14.45 -11.98 -16.54
CA VAL A 74 14.09 -12.72 -15.33
C VAL A 74 14.71 -14.10 -15.44
N GLY A 75 15.94 -14.23 -14.92
CA GLY A 75 16.74 -15.44 -15.05
C GLY A 75 16.70 -16.38 -13.85
N ASN A 76 16.34 -15.86 -12.68
CA ASN A 76 16.33 -16.60 -11.42
C ASN A 76 14.93 -16.65 -10.81
N HIS A 77 14.04 -17.36 -11.47
CA HIS A 77 12.69 -17.52 -10.95
C HIS A 77 12.70 -18.52 -9.78
N PRO A 78 12.05 -18.22 -8.63
CA PRO A 78 12.00 -19.11 -7.47
C PRO A 78 11.46 -20.51 -7.79
N ARG A 79 10.58 -20.62 -8.78
CA ARG A 79 9.98 -21.89 -9.24
C ARG A 79 10.98 -22.92 -9.74
N VAL A 80 12.15 -22.50 -10.23
CA VAL A 80 13.10 -23.44 -10.86
C VAL A 80 13.93 -24.18 -9.82
N GLY A 81 13.86 -23.79 -8.53
CA GLY A 81 14.54 -24.48 -7.43
C GLY A 81 16.05 -24.33 -7.39
N GLU A 82 16.65 -23.81 -8.43
CA GLU A 82 18.09 -23.62 -8.54
C GLU A 82 18.41 -22.13 -8.67
N LEU A 83 19.22 -21.65 -7.73
CA LEU A 83 19.79 -20.31 -7.76
C LEU A 83 21.02 -20.34 -8.63
N PHE A 84 20.92 -20.01 -9.88
CA PHE A 84 22.09 -19.82 -10.74
C PHE A 84 21.89 -18.64 -11.68
N SER A 85 22.94 -17.88 -11.85
CA SER A 85 23.03 -16.99 -12.99
C SER A 85 23.41 -17.82 -14.21
N ARG A 86 22.68 -17.64 -15.27
CA ARG A 86 22.87 -18.39 -16.52
C ARG A 86 23.92 -17.76 -17.43
N LEU A 87 24.34 -16.54 -17.10
CA LEU A 87 25.41 -15.84 -17.80
C LEU A 87 26.66 -15.80 -16.93
N SER A 88 27.82 -15.96 -17.52
CA SER A 88 29.08 -15.64 -16.88
C SER A 88 29.18 -14.14 -16.61
N LYS A 89 30.13 -13.74 -15.77
CA LYS A 89 30.36 -12.33 -15.46
C LYS A 89 30.71 -11.50 -16.70
N GLU A 90 31.49 -12.06 -17.60
CA GLU A 90 31.90 -11.45 -18.84
C GLU A 90 30.73 -11.30 -19.82
N GLU A 91 29.89 -12.31 -19.93
CA GLU A 91 28.67 -12.29 -20.76
C GLU A 91 27.65 -11.27 -20.22
N MET A 92 27.45 -11.21 -18.90
CA MET A 92 26.58 -10.22 -18.28
C MET A 92 27.13 -8.79 -18.48
N ALA A 93 28.44 -8.58 -18.34
CA ALA A 93 29.06 -7.28 -18.57
C ALA A 93 28.82 -6.80 -19.99
N LYS A 94 29.01 -7.70 -20.98
CA LYS A 94 28.77 -7.41 -22.41
C LYS A 94 27.29 -7.14 -22.71
N LEU A 95 26.37 -7.91 -22.11
CA LEU A 95 24.92 -7.68 -22.24
C LEU A 95 24.53 -6.29 -21.73
N GLN A 96 25.05 -5.89 -20.56
CA GLN A 96 24.81 -4.57 -19.98
C GLN A 96 25.44 -3.44 -20.80
N GLU A 97 26.59 -3.67 -21.42
CA GLU A 97 27.22 -2.71 -22.32
C GLU A 97 26.39 -2.51 -23.59
N ILE A 98 25.93 -3.58 -24.24
CA ILE A 98 25.08 -3.52 -25.41
C ILE A 98 23.73 -2.85 -25.11
N GLY A 99 23.06 -3.27 -24.05
CA GLY A 99 21.75 -2.72 -23.66
C GLY A 99 21.81 -1.28 -23.16
N GLY A 100 22.99 -0.84 -22.67
CA GLY A 100 23.19 0.53 -22.19
C GLY A 100 22.17 0.95 -21.14
N GLU A 101 21.63 2.16 -21.29
CA GLU A 101 20.60 2.71 -20.37
C GLU A 101 19.25 1.99 -20.49
N TYR A 102 19.01 1.26 -21.57
CA TYR A 102 17.75 0.53 -21.78
C TYR A 102 17.73 -0.84 -21.09
N PHE A 103 18.87 -1.35 -20.62
CA PHE A 103 18.89 -2.54 -19.78
C PHE A 103 18.53 -2.17 -18.33
N SER A 104 17.30 -2.46 -17.94
CA SER A 104 16.77 -2.11 -16.60
C SER A 104 17.31 -3.01 -15.49
N GLY A 105 17.80 -4.20 -15.82
CA GLY A 105 18.38 -5.13 -14.84
C GLY A 105 17.87 -6.56 -14.93
N GLU A 106 18.22 -7.35 -13.92
CA GLU A 106 17.75 -8.73 -13.76
C GLU A 106 16.76 -8.86 -12.61
N GLY A 107 15.64 -9.50 -12.87
CA GLY A 107 14.55 -9.71 -11.91
C GLY A 107 14.67 -11.02 -11.15
N ILE A 108 14.37 -10.98 -9.85
CA ILE A 108 14.30 -12.18 -8.99
C ILE A 108 12.89 -12.80 -8.91
N GLY A 109 11.93 -12.22 -9.65
CA GLY A 109 10.53 -12.68 -9.65
C GLY A 109 9.76 -12.27 -8.40
N GLU A 110 8.68 -12.99 -8.11
CA GLU A 110 7.68 -12.73 -7.06
C GLU A 110 8.02 -13.45 -5.75
N PHE A 111 9.22 -13.22 -5.22
CA PHE A 111 9.74 -14.00 -4.10
C PHE A 111 8.82 -13.98 -2.88
N GLY A 112 8.33 -12.82 -2.46
CA GLY A 112 7.48 -12.67 -1.28
C GLY A 112 6.10 -13.31 -1.46
N GLY A 113 5.51 -13.20 -2.64
CA GLY A 113 4.25 -13.87 -2.99
C GLY A 113 4.37 -15.39 -2.85
N TRP A 114 5.44 -15.96 -3.42
CA TRP A 114 5.73 -17.41 -3.30
C TRP A 114 6.02 -17.83 -1.88
N TYR A 115 6.78 -17.03 -1.12
CA TYR A 115 7.11 -17.27 0.27
C TYR A 115 5.87 -17.31 1.16
N SER A 116 4.91 -16.42 0.95
CA SER A 116 3.75 -16.23 1.81
C SER A 116 2.56 -17.11 1.44
N SER A 117 2.48 -17.62 0.21
CA SER A 117 1.33 -18.36 -0.26
C SER A 117 1.35 -19.83 0.19
N LYS A 118 0.22 -20.29 0.74
CA LYS A 118 -0.05 -21.71 1.06
C LYS A 118 -0.86 -22.42 -0.03
N ALA A 119 -1.13 -21.77 -1.15
CA ALA A 119 -1.97 -22.35 -2.19
C ALA A 119 -1.46 -23.72 -2.65
N LYS A 120 -2.39 -24.66 -2.81
CA LYS A 120 -2.08 -26.02 -3.25
C LYS A 120 -1.47 -25.97 -4.65
N GLY A 121 -0.29 -26.57 -4.83
CA GLY A 121 0.49 -26.50 -6.06
C GLY A 121 1.68 -25.53 -5.99
N TYR A 122 1.68 -24.56 -5.11
CA TYR A 122 2.82 -23.65 -4.91
C TYR A 122 3.99 -24.31 -4.17
N GLU A 123 3.72 -25.36 -3.38
CA GLU A 123 4.78 -26.08 -2.64
C GLU A 123 5.85 -26.66 -3.55
N SER A 124 5.44 -27.22 -4.69
CA SER A 124 6.36 -27.76 -5.70
C SER A 124 7.07 -26.67 -6.53
N CYS A 125 6.55 -25.46 -6.51
CA CYS A 125 7.03 -24.34 -7.32
C CYS A 125 7.87 -23.32 -6.56
N ARG A 126 7.92 -23.39 -5.21
CA ARG A 126 8.57 -22.39 -4.37
C ARG A 126 10.10 -22.32 -4.51
N GLY A 127 10.73 -23.45 -4.80
CA GLY A 127 12.19 -23.48 -4.95
C GLY A 127 12.91 -22.78 -3.79
N SER A 128 13.66 -21.74 -4.12
CA SER A 128 14.42 -20.94 -3.15
C SER A 128 13.54 -20.05 -2.25
N ALA A 129 12.29 -19.82 -2.59
CA ALA A 129 11.32 -19.06 -1.79
C ALA A 129 10.58 -19.92 -0.76
N ASN A 130 11.05 -21.13 -0.47
CA ASN A 130 10.40 -21.99 0.51
C ASN A 130 10.63 -21.44 1.93
N PRO A 131 9.57 -21.12 2.72
CA PRO A 131 9.74 -20.55 4.04
C PRO A 131 10.26 -21.58 5.03
N VAL A 132 11.24 -21.18 5.85
CA VAL A 132 11.70 -21.97 7.00
C VAL A 132 10.59 -21.99 8.04
N GLN A 133 10.17 -23.16 8.45
CA GLN A 133 9.10 -23.33 9.44
C GLN A 133 9.64 -23.41 10.88
N GLY A 134 8.76 -23.12 11.85
CA GLY A 134 9.06 -23.27 13.27
C GLY A 134 9.84 -22.11 13.88
N LEU A 135 9.86 -20.95 13.24
CA LEU A 135 10.45 -19.73 13.78
C LEU A 135 9.68 -19.27 15.03
N LYS A 136 10.38 -18.65 15.96
CA LYS A 136 9.82 -18.29 17.27
C LYS A 136 9.39 -16.84 17.36
N THR A 137 10.13 -15.93 16.74
CA THR A 137 9.94 -14.49 16.86
C THR A 137 9.89 -13.80 15.50
N CYS A 138 9.32 -12.59 15.45
CA CYS A 138 9.19 -11.82 14.21
C CYS A 138 10.55 -11.39 13.66
N ASP A 139 11.50 -11.05 14.52
CA ASP A 139 12.86 -10.67 14.12
C ASP A 139 13.63 -11.86 13.51
N GLU A 140 13.47 -13.08 14.06
CA GLU A 140 13.98 -14.29 13.39
C GLU A 140 13.37 -14.45 11.99
N ALA A 141 12.07 -14.23 11.86
CA ALA A 141 11.37 -14.40 10.60
C ALA A 141 11.84 -13.40 9.54
N VAL A 142 11.95 -12.11 9.90
CA VAL A 142 12.54 -11.06 9.05
C VAL A 142 13.97 -11.41 8.65
N ALA A 143 14.79 -11.83 9.61
CA ALA A 143 16.19 -12.18 9.35
C ALA A 143 16.32 -13.38 8.38
N VAL A 144 15.45 -14.38 8.50
CA VAL A 144 15.40 -15.52 7.59
C VAL A 144 14.98 -15.09 6.18
N TYR A 145 13.92 -14.32 6.06
CA TYR A 145 13.43 -13.80 4.80
C TYR A 145 14.51 -12.99 4.05
N LYS A 146 15.07 -11.96 4.72
CA LYS A 146 16.13 -11.13 4.15
C LYS A 146 17.38 -11.94 3.76
N ARG A 147 17.76 -12.91 4.57
CA ARG A 147 18.90 -13.79 4.26
C ARG A 147 18.67 -14.63 3.01
N GLN A 148 17.45 -15.11 2.78
CA GLN A 148 17.13 -15.88 1.57
C GLN A 148 17.20 -15.00 0.30
N ILE A 149 16.62 -13.83 0.33
CA ILE A 149 16.75 -12.86 -0.78
C ILE A 149 18.21 -12.44 -0.96
N GLY A 150 18.90 -12.12 0.14
CA GLY A 150 20.31 -11.71 0.10
C GLY A 150 21.24 -12.74 -0.53
N LYS A 151 20.92 -14.04 -0.45
CA LYS A 151 21.67 -15.08 -1.18
C LYS A 151 21.51 -14.94 -2.70
N ILE A 152 20.29 -14.66 -3.16
CA ILE A 152 20.01 -14.45 -4.60
C ILE A 152 20.70 -13.17 -5.06
N VAL A 153 20.54 -12.09 -4.33
CA VAL A 153 21.18 -10.80 -4.61
C VAL A 153 22.69 -10.96 -4.70
N LYS A 154 23.31 -11.65 -3.73
CA LYS A 154 24.73 -11.90 -3.76
C LYS A 154 25.16 -12.68 -5.01
N LEU A 155 24.45 -13.74 -5.37
CA LEU A 155 24.75 -14.53 -6.55
C LEU A 155 24.72 -13.67 -7.81
N LEU A 156 23.70 -12.84 -7.99
CA LEU A 156 23.57 -11.94 -9.14
C LEU A 156 24.69 -10.89 -9.16
N ARG A 157 25.03 -10.31 -7.99
CA ARG A 157 26.16 -9.37 -7.88
C ARG A 157 27.50 -10.00 -8.21
N ASP A 158 27.75 -11.22 -7.71
CA ASP A 158 28.97 -11.98 -8.02
C ASP A 158 29.11 -12.21 -9.53
N ASN A 159 28.00 -12.35 -10.23
CA ASN A 159 27.94 -12.45 -11.70
C ASN A 159 27.89 -11.11 -12.44
N GLY A 160 28.08 -10.00 -11.75
CA GLY A 160 28.22 -8.66 -12.34
C GLY A 160 26.92 -7.94 -12.67
N VAL A 161 25.76 -8.43 -12.21
CA VAL A 161 24.48 -7.73 -12.38
C VAL A 161 24.50 -6.42 -11.59
N LYS A 162 24.32 -5.29 -12.30
CA LYS A 162 24.35 -3.94 -11.70
C LYS A 162 23.03 -3.55 -11.06
N THR A 163 21.91 -3.94 -11.63
CA THR A 163 20.57 -3.61 -11.13
C THR A 163 19.75 -4.87 -10.94
N ILE A 164 19.26 -5.08 -9.72
CA ILE A 164 18.45 -6.23 -9.33
C ILE A 164 17.05 -5.73 -9.00
N LEU A 165 16.05 -6.38 -9.60
CA LEU A 165 14.64 -6.02 -9.50
C LEU A 165 13.88 -7.13 -8.76
N SER A 166 12.93 -6.76 -7.90
CA SER A 166 11.94 -7.67 -7.35
C SER A 166 10.56 -7.30 -7.87
N THR A 167 9.81 -8.28 -8.34
CA THR A 167 8.38 -8.14 -8.64
C THR A 167 7.62 -8.72 -7.46
N GLN A 168 6.74 -7.94 -6.82
CA GLN A 168 6.10 -8.37 -5.59
C GLN A 168 4.60 -8.14 -5.61
N ALA A 169 3.86 -9.22 -5.38
CA ALA A 169 2.41 -9.22 -5.18
C ALA A 169 1.98 -8.98 -3.73
N VAL A 170 2.94 -8.81 -2.81
CA VAL A 170 2.69 -8.68 -1.38
C VAL A 170 3.52 -7.55 -0.76
N ALA A 171 3.08 -7.03 0.37
CA ALA A 171 3.64 -5.83 1.01
C ALA A 171 5.02 -6.03 1.69
N PHE A 172 5.92 -6.80 1.07
CA PHE A 172 7.29 -7.03 1.56
C PHE A 172 8.33 -6.12 0.89
N PHE A 173 7.90 -5.09 0.22
CA PHE A 173 8.74 -4.19 -0.58
C PHE A 173 9.96 -3.65 0.17
N SER A 174 9.80 -3.17 1.40
CA SER A 174 10.92 -2.68 2.22
C SER A 174 11.91 -3.77 2.56
N TYR A 175 11.44 -4.95 2.90
CA TYR A 175 12.33 -6.07 3.27
C TYR A 175 13.17 -6.54 2.08
N ASP A 176 12.63 -6.49 0.86
CA ASP A 176 13.38 -6.79 -0.36
C ASP A 176 14.50 -5.78 -0.59
N ILE A 177 14.18 -4.48 -0.45
CA ILE A 177 15.16 -3.41 -0.60
C ILE A 177 16.26 -3.53 0.47
N GLU A 178 15.88 -3.78 1.71
CA GLU A 178 16.82 -3.99 2.82
C GLU A 178 17.68 -5.24 2.64
N ALA A 179 17.21 -6.23 1.89
CA ALA A 179 17.98 -7.42 1.52
C ALA A 179 18.92 -7.19 0.31
N GLY A 180 18.93 -5.99 -0.27
CA GLY A 180 19.85 -5.57 -1.34
C GLY A 180 19.26 -5.49 -2.74
N VAL A 181 17.95 -5.57 -2.90
CA VAL A 181 17.24 -5.29 -4.15
C VAL A 181 17.31 -3.78 -4.45
N ASP A 182 17.60 -3.42 -5.69
CA ASP A 182 17.75 -2.01 -6.08
C ASP A 182 16.41 -1.34 -6.35
N GLN A 183 15.48 -2.06 -6.99
CA GLN A 183 14.18 -1.54 -7.37
C GLN A 183 13.09 -2.58 -7.14
N ILE A 184 11.92 -2.11 -6.77
CA ILE A 184 10.70 -2.91 -6.66
C ILE A 184 9.79 -2.62 -7.84
N ILE A 185 9.12 -3.66 -8.31
CA ILE A 185 8.02 -3.61 -9.25
C ILE A 185 6.80 -4.14 -8.50
N VAL A 186 5.81 -3.28 -8.33
CA VAL A 186 4.61 -3.61 -7.57
C VAL A 186 3.68 -4.41 -8.46
N GLU A 187 3.44 -5.66 -8.12
CA GLU A 187 2.41 -6.43 -8.80
C GLU A 187 1.05 -5.96 -8.32
N VAL A 188 0.27 -5.46 -9.24
CA VAL A 188 -1.08 -4.98 -9.00
C VAL A 188 -2.07 -5.89 -9.68
N ALA A 189 -3.12 -6.19 -8.95
CA ALA A 189 -4.27 -6.90 -9.46
C ALA A 189 -5.50 -6.01 -9.24
N PRO A 190 -6.58 -6.24 -9.97
CA PRO A 190 -7.82 -5.49 -9.82
C PRO A 190 -8.31 -5.42 -8.37
N ARG A 191 -8.10 -6.50 -7.64
CA ARG A 191 -8.39 -6.55 -6.20
C ARG A 191 -7.31 -5.81 -5.41
N ASN A 192 -7.74 -4.96 -4.49
CA ASN A 192 -6.85 -4.24 -3.57
C ASN A 192 -5.79 -3.36 -4.26
N MET A 193 -6.06 -2.93 -5.47
CA MET A 193 -5.11 -2.18 -6.27
C MET A 193 -4.62 -0.92 -5.56
N GLU A 194 -5.52 -0.13 -4.98
CA GLU A 194 -5.16 1.10 -4.27
C GLU A 194 -4.24 0.84 -3.08
N GLN A 195 -4.53 -0.21 -2.32
CA GLN A 195 -3.77 -0.53 -1.12
C GLN A 195 -2.36 -0.99 -1.48
N ILE A 196 -2.23 -1.94 -2.39
CA ILE A 196 -0.90 -2.45 -2.78
C ILE A 196 -0.07 -1.35 -3.45
N MET A 197 -0.70 -0.47 -4.23
CA MET A 197 -0.06 0.73 -4.79
C MET A 197 0.43 1.66 -3.69
N ALA A 198 -0.34 1.86 -2.62
CA ALA A 198 0.05 2.70 -1.49
C ALA A 198 1.25 2.12 -0.72
N PHE A 199 1.29 0.80 -0.51
CA PHE A 199 2.46 0.11 0.07
C PHE A 199 3.70 0.27 -0.81
N GLY A 200 3.57 0.01 -2.12
CA GLY A 200 4.69 0.15 -3.06
C GLY A 200 5.23 1.57 -3.13
N ARG A 201 4.35 2.57 -3.22
CA ARG A 201 4.73 3.99 -3.25
C ARG A 201 5.35 4.44 -1.93
N GLY A 202 4.82 3.99 -0.80
CA GLY A 202 5.37 4.29 0.52
C GLY A 202 6.77 3.72 0.71
N ALA A 203 6.99 2.46 0.37
CA ALA A 203 8.31 1.84 0.42
C ALA A 203 9.30 2.52 -0.54
N HIS A 204 8.87 2.83 -1.77
CA HIS A 204 9.68 3.55 -2.75
C HIS A 204 10.17 4.91 -2.21
N LYS A 205 9.27 5.70 -1.61
CA LYS A 205 9.61 7.01 -1.00
C LYS A 205 10.54 6.83 0.20
N ALA A 206 10.24 5.89 1.11
CA ALA A 206 11.04 5.65 2.31
C ALA A 206 12.50 5.29 1.97
N HIS A 207 12.70 4.52 0.92
CA HIS A 207 14.03 4.11 0.45
C HIS A 207 14.61 4.99 -0.67
N LYS A 208 13.96 6.12 -0.99
CA LYS A 208 14.42 7.13 -1.97
C LYS A 208 14.81 6.52 -3.32
N LYS A 209 13.96 5.63 -3.84
CA LYS A 209 14.20 4.99 -5.13
C LYS A 209 13.83 5.93 -6.28
N GLU A 210 14.46 5.78 -7.46
CA GLU A 210 14.29 6.72 -8.58
C GLU A 210 13.03 6.46 -9.40
N ALA A 211 12.74 5.21 -9.75
CA ALA A 211 11.61 4.84 -10.60
C ALA A 211 10.72 3.81 -9.91
N LEU A 212 9.41 4.03 -9.95
CA LEU A 212 8.39 3.14 -9.40
C LEU A 212 7.68 2.42 -10.53
N GLY A 213 7.80 1.08 -10.57
CA GLY A 213 7.17 0.24 -11.59
C GLY A 213 5.97 -0.52 -11.10
N ALA A 214 5.07 -0.85 -12.03
CA ALA A 214 3.96 -1.76 -11.82
C ALA A 214 4.06 -2.97 -12.74
N TRP A 215 3.64 -4.11 -12.20
CA TRP A 215 3.38 -5.35 -12.91
C TRP A 215 1.88 -5.60 -12.84
N LEU A 216 1.18 -5.42 -13.95
CA LEU A 216 -0.27 -5.49 -13.98
C LEU A 216 -0.71 -6.91 -14.34
N ALA A 217 -1.25 -7.60 -13.34
CA ALA A 217 -1.73 -8.97 -13.44
C ALA A 217 -3.25 -9.01 -13.71
N HIS A 218 -3.65 -8.44 -14.82
CA HIS A 218 -5.06 -8.21 -15.16
C HIS A 218 -5.86 -9.51 -15.30
N GLU A 219 -5.31 -10.57 -15.89
CA GLU A 219 -6.02 -11.80 -16.22
C GLU A 219 -5.98 -12.88 -15.16
N PHE A 220 -4.98 -12.86 -14.26
CA PHE A 220 -4.77 -13.99 -13.34
C PHE A 220 -5.61 -13.91 -12.08
N TYR A 221 -6.08 -12.75 -11.71
CA TYR A 221 -6.80 -12.57 -10.46
C TYR A 221 -8.31 -12.63 -10.66
N GLY A 222 -8.77 -13.85 -10.84
CA GLY A 222 -10.09 -14.34 -10.52
C GLY A 222 -11.27 -13.60 -11.11
N GLY A 223 -11.51 -13.62 -12.30
CA GLY A 223 -12.78 -13.23 -12.77
C GLY A 223 -12.80 -12.35 -13.99
N TYR A 224 -11.66 -11.85 -14.42
CA TYR A 224 -11.63 -11.20 -15.70
C TYR A 224 -11.40 -12.23 -16.81
N HIS A 225 -12.41 -13.04 -17.02
CA HIS A 225 -12.39 -13.93 -18.16
C HIS A 225 -12.43 -13.13 -19.45
N GLN A 226 -11.87 -13.70 -20.50
CA GLN A 226 -11.91 -13.17 -21.86
C GLN A 226 -13.31 -12.76 -22.35
N PHE A 227 -14.36 -13.24 -21.69
CA PHE A 227 -15.76 -12.96 -21.99
C PHE A 227 -16.40 -11.91 -21.07
N ASP A 228 -15.66 -11.30 -20.14
CA ASP A 228 -16.21 -10.21 -19.33
C ASP A 228 -16.47 -8.98 -20.22
N PRO A 229 -17.73 -8.56 -20.36
CA PRO A 229 -18.06 -7.41 -21.21
C PRO A 229 -17.50 -6.07 -20.68
N LEU A 230 -17.07 -6.04 -19.44
CA LEU A 230 -16.47 -4.87 -18.78
C LEU A 230 -14.94 -4.89 -18.77
N LYS A 231 -14.32 -5.92 -19.33
CA LYS A 231 -12.87 -6.13 -19.26
C LYS A 231 -12.08 -4.94 -19.80
N GLU A 232 -12.46 -4.38 -20.93
CA GLU A 232 -11.81 -3.20 -21.51
C GLU A 232 -11.89 -1.97 -20.60
N LYS A 233 -13.05 -1.73 -19.99
CA LYS A 233 -13.25 -0.63 -19.06
C LYS A 233 -12.43 -0.79 -17.79
N ARG A 234 -12.33 -2.02 -17.27
CA ARG A 234 -11.47 -2.35 -16.12
C ARG A 234 -10.01 -2.11 -16.44
N PHE A 235 -9.56 -2.59 -17.59
CA PHE A 235 -8.19 -2.41 -18.07
C PHE A 235 -7.80 -0.92 -18.17
N THR A 236 -8.67 -0.09 -18.76
CA THR A 236 -8.49 1.36 -18.82
C THR A 236 -8.42 1.96 -17.42
N SER A 237 -9.30 1.53 -16.49
CA SER A 237 -9.32 2.02 -15.12
C SER A 237 -8.04 1.69 -14.35
N GLU A 238 -7.46 0.53 -14.58
CA GLU A 238 -6.18 0.11 -13.98
C GLU A 238 -5.02 0.99 -14.45
N TYR A 239 -4.95 1.26 -15.74
CA TYR A 239 -3.93 2.14 -16.30
C TYR A 239 -4.00 3.55 -15.73
N TYR A 240 -5.18 4.16 -15.72
CA TYR A 240 -5.32 5.51 -15.18
C TYR A 240 -5.12 5.56 -13.67
N SER A 241 -5.49 4.52 -12.93
CA SER A 241 -5.20 4.43 -11.49
C SER A 241 -3.70 4.43 -11.21
N LEU A 242 -2.92 3.66 -11.96
CA LEU A 242 -1.45 3.66 -11.88
C LEU A 242 -0.87 5.03 -12.26
N TYR A 243 -1.43 5.66 -13.29
CA TYR A 243 -1.01 7.00 -13.69
C TYR A 243 -1.23 8.02 -12.57
N LEU A 244 -2.44 8.08 -12.00
CA LEU A 244 -2.76 8.96 -10.89
C LEU A 244 -1.92 8.64 -9.64
N GLY A 245 -1.63 7.37 -9.42
CA GLY A 245 -0.80 6.89 -8.31
C GLY A 245 0.68 7.22 -8.41
N GLY A 246 1.14 7.82 -9.51
CA GLY A 246 2.53 8.26 -9.64
C GLY A 246 3.50 7.18 -10.12
N TYR A 247 3.01 6.11 -10.72
CA TYR A 247 3.86 5.05 -11.27
C TYR A 247 4.56 5.52 -12.55
N ASP A 248 5.82 5.17 -12.69
CA ASP A 248 6.67 5.61 -13.80
C ASP A 248 6.63 4.67 -15.00
N TYR A 249 6.28 3.41 -14.77
CA TYR A 249 6.04 2.45 -15.83
C TYR A 249 5.09 1.33 -15.38
N VAL A 250 4.41 0.72 -16.36
CA VAL A 250 3.56 -0.44 -16.19
C VAL A 250 3.92 -1.50 -17.23
N CYS A 251 4.07 -2.75 -16.78
CA CYS A 251 4.25 -3.91 -17.63
C CYS A 251 3.08 -4.87 -17.41
N LEU A 252 2.39 -5.26 -18.48
CA LEU A 252 1.35 -6.27 -18.41
C LEU A 252 1.97 -7.66 -18.22
N GLU A 253 1.45 -8.43 -17.28
CA GLU A 253 1.98 -9.76 -16.97
C GLU A 253 1.83 -10.74 -18.14
N SER A 254 0.64 -10.86 -18.68
CA SER A 254 0.36 -11.68 -19.86
C SER A 254 0.09 -10.83 -21.10
N GLY A 255 0.77 -9.69 -21.20
CA GLY A 255 0.46 -8.66 -22.15
C GLY A 255 0.37 -9.11 -23.59
N PHE A 256 1.16 -10.12 -23.97
CA PHE A 256 1.09 -10.67 -25.31
C PHE A 256 -0.27 -11.31 -25.61
N ARG A 257 -0.80 -12.12 -24.69
CA ARG A 257 -2.10 -12.77 -24.85
C ARG A 257 -3.23 -11.77 -24.81
N GLU A 258 -3.15 -10.75 -23.98
CA GLU A 258 -4.20 -9.77 -23.84
C GLU A 258 -4.25 -8.80 -25.00
N ILE A 259 -3.10 -8.30 -25.44
CA ILE A 259 -3.04 -7.29 -26.49
C ILE A 259 -3.18 -7.91 -27.89
N HIS A 260 -2.69 -9.11 -28.10
CA HIS A 260 -2.59 -9.69 -29.44
C HIS A 260 -3.33 -10.99 -29.69
N SER A 261 -3.61 -11.81 -28.70
CA SER A 261 -4.42 -13.02 -28.87
C SER A 261 -4.68 -13.73 -27.54
N HIS A 262 -5.87 -14.33 -27.43
CA HIS A 262 -6.22 -15.24 -26.36
C HIS A 262 -5.82 -16.69 -26.59
N VAL A 263 -5.36 -17.00 -27.78
CA VAL A 263 -5.13 -18.40 -28.20
C VAL A 263 -3.69 -18.52 -28.61
N ASP A 264 -2.95 -19.25 -27.81
CA ASP A 264 -1.58 -19.72 -28.02
C ASP A 264 -0.58 -18.69 -28.53
N ALA A 265 0.60 -18.70 -27.96
CA ALA A 265 1.76 -17.90 -28.34
C ALA A 265 2.18 -18.05 -29.82
N MET A 266 1.47 -18.83 -30.59
CA MET A 266 1.64 -19.04 -32.00
C MET A 266 0.63 -18.24 -32.81
N ILE A 267 0.92 -16.97 -33.02
CA ILE A 267 0.22 -16.22 -34.07
C ILE A 267 0.78 -16.71 -35.41
N PRO A 268 -0.06 -17.25 -36.26
CA PRO A 268 0.39 -17.63 -37.61
C PRO A 268 0.98 -16.45 -38.33
N GLU A 269 2.08 -16.69 -39.05
CA GLU A 269 2.72 -15.69 -39.85
C GLU A 269 1.70 -15.04 -40.80
N GLY A 270 1.54 -13.72 -40.76
CA GLY A 270 0.64 -12.99 -41.64
C GLY A 270 -0.66 -12.44 -41.02
N GLN A 271 -0.99 -12.79 -39.75
CA GLN A 271 -2.18 -12.25 -39.11
C GLN A 271 -1.83 -11.39 -37.89
N PRO A 272 -1.86 -10.06 -37.97
CA PRO A 272 -1.96 -9.23 -36.78
C PRO A 272 -3.38 -9.41 -36.25
N LEU A 273 -3.51 -9.92 -35.05
CA LEU A 273 -4.78 -9.91 -34.34
C LEU A 273 -4.69 -8.87 -33.23
N PRO A 274 -5.03 -7.61 -33.52
CA PRO A 274 -5.25 -6.66 -32.46
C PRO A 274 -6.46 -7.14 -31.67
N THR A 275 -6.30 -7.34 -30.39
CA THR A 275 -7.44 -7.44 -29.49
C THR A 275 -8.02 -6.03 -29.28
N ALA A 276 -9.21 -5.92 -28.71
CA ALA A 276 -9.77 -4.64 -28.29
C ALA A 276 -8.82 -3.88 -27.34
N TYR A 277 -8.03 -4.58 -26.55
CA TYR A 277 -7.07 -3.99 -25.63
C TYR A 277 -5.90 -3.26 -26.30
N LEU A 278 -5.54 -3.62 -27.53
CA LEU A 278 -4.47 -2.91 -28.24
C LEU A 278 -4.83 -1.43 -28.42
N LYS A 279 -6.11 -1.14 -28.70
CA LYS A 279 -6.58 0.23 -28.83
C LYS A 279 -6.44 0.97 -27.49
N GLU A 280 -6.95 0.40 -26.42
CA GLU A 280 -6.92 1.02 -25.10
C GLU A 280 -5.47 1.24 -24.61
N ALA A 281 -4.60 0.24 -24.78
CA ALA A 281 -3.19 0.36 -24.43
C ALA A 281 -2.47 1.42 -25.29
N THR A 282 -2.82 1.54 -26.57
CA THR A 282 -2.25 2.54 -27.48
C THR A 282 -2.72 3.94 -27.11
N ASP A 283 -3.99 4.11 -26.83
CA ASP A 283 -4.56 5.40 -26.44
C ASP A 283 -3.96 5.87 -25.11
N PHE A 284 -3.82 4.97 -24.16
CA PHE A 284 -3.16 5.27 -22.89
C PHE A 284 -1.67 5.62 -23.06
N ALA A 285 -0.92 4.89 -23.89
CA ALA A 285 0.48 5.20 -24.18
C ALA A 285 0.63 6.58 -24.84
N ASN A 286 -0.26 6.93 -25.76
CA ASN A 286 -0.28 8.25 -26.40
C ASN A 286 -0.64 9.34 -25.39
N PHE A 287 -1.60 9.09 -24.50
CA PHE A 287 -1.91 9.98 -23.40
C PHE A 287 -0.68 10.23 -22.52
N CYS A 288 0.02 9.19 -22.06
CA CYS A 288 1.24 9.33 -21.26
C CYS A 288 2.35 10.14 -21.94
N LYS A 289 2.47 10.04 -23.27
CA LYS A 289 3.42 10.84 -24.05
C LYS A 289 3.00 12.30 -24.17
N SER A 290 1.71 12.57 -24.26
CA SER A 290 1.16 13.92 -24.42
C SER A 290 1.04 14.68 -23.11
N ASP A 291 0.89 13.97 -22.00
CA ASP A 291 0.71 14.54 -20.67
C ASP A 291 1.83 14.12 -19.72
N VAL A 292 2.70 15.05 -19.39
CA VAL A 292 3.79 14.84 -18.42
C VAL A 292 3.34 15.32 -17.05
N ARG A 293 3.37 14.41 -16.09
CA ARG A 293 3.05 14.73 -14.69
C ARG A 293 4.17 15.58 -14.07
N PRO A 294 3.85 16.67 -13.38
CA PRO A 294 4.85 17.48 -12.71
C PRO A 294 5.39 16.81 -11.45
N GLY A 295 6.56 17.25 -10.99
CA GLY A 295 7.10 16.89 -9.69
C GLY A 295 7.49 15.41 -9.50
N ASN A 296 7.45 14.97 -8.25
CA ASN A 296 7.94 13.67 -7.81
C ASN A 296 6.81 12.72 -7.36
N GLY A 297 5.65 12.83 -7.96
CA GLY A 297 4.47 12.04 -7.63
C GLY A 297 3.32 12.89 -7.10
N PRO A 298 2.19 12.26 -6.76
CA PRO A 298 1.04 12.98 -6.22
C PRO A 298 1.32 13.52 -4.82
N ILE A 299 0.67 14.64 -4.49
CA ILE A 299 0.66 15.17 -3.13
C ILE A 299 -0.09 14.18 -2.24
N VAL A 300 0.59 13.66 -1.23
CA VAL A 300 0.04 12.75 -0.23
C VAL A 300 0.24 13.35 1.15
N LYS A 301 -0.85 13.61 1.87
CA LYS A 301 -0.80 14.25 3.20
C LYS A 301 -0.92 13.26 4.36
N VAL A 302 -1.40 12.05 4.11
CA VAL A 302 -1.63 11.03 5.14
C VAL A 302 -0.87 9.76 4.77
N ALA A 303 -0.11 9.24 5.74
CA ALA A 303 0.53 7.95 5.63
C ALA A 303 0.06 7.01 6.75
N PHE A 304 -0.19 5.75 6.38
CA PHE A 304 -0.34 4.66 7.32
C PHE A 304 1.01 3.95 7.52
N VAL A 305 1.27 3.45 8.71
CA VAL A 305 2.53 2.79 9.03
C VAL A 305 2.36 1.28 8.98
N GLN A 306 3.11 0.62 8.11
CA GLN A 306 3.43 -0.78 8.25
C GLN A 306 4.49 -0.90 9.34
N GLY A 307 4.13 -1.51 10.46
CA GLY A 307 4.98 -1.54 11.63
C GLY A 307 6.27 -2.32 11.44
N ASN A 308 7.21 -2.09 12.33
CA ASN A 308 8.48 -2.80 12.31
C ASN A 308 8.26 -4.29 12.58
N LEU A 309 8.88 -5.15 11.80
CA LEU A 309 8.76 -6.61 11.82
C LEU A 309 7.38 -7.16 11.43
N ASP A 310 6.53 -6.35 10.81
CA ASP A 310 5.22 -6.79 10.35
C ASP A 310 5.35 -7.76 9.17
N GLY A 311 4.86 -8.98 9.35
CA GLY A 311 4.90 -10.08 8.36
C GLY A 311 3.60 -10.26 7.59
N PHE A 312 2.70 -9.28 7.63
CA PHE A 312 1.45 -9.35 6.90
C PHE A 312 1.67 -9.15 5.40
N ALA A 313 1.58 -10.26 4.68
CA ALA A 313 1.61 -10.26 3.22
C ALA A 313 0.25 -9.81 2.67
N TYR A 314 0.01 -8.49 2.67
CA TYR A 314 -1.24 -7.93 2.19
C TYR A 314 -1.55 -8.41 0.77
N GLY A 315 -2.73 -8.98 0.58
CA GLY A 315 -3.22 -9.46 -0.72
C GLY A 315 -3.25 -10.98 -0.90
N ASN A 316 -2.25 -11.75 -0.48
CA ASN A 316 -2.13 -13.18 -0.82
C ASN A 316 -1.78 -14.12 0.34
N GLY A 317 -1.60 -13.62 1.53
CA GLY A 317 -1.11 -14.45 2.64
C GLY A 317 -2.23 -15.14 3.41
N SER A 318 -1.99 -16.38 3.84
CA SER A 318 -2.84 -17.09 4.81
C SER A 318 -2.17 -17.23 6.17
N SER A 319 -0.93 -16.80 6.31
CA SER A 319 -0.17 -16.77 7.55
C SER A 319 0.99 -15.78 7.46
N LEU A 320 1.43 -15.30 8.61
CA LEU A 320 2.52 -14.35 8.68
C LEU A 320 3.86 -15.04 8.39
N TRP A 321 4.72 -14.36 7.66
CA TRP A 321 6.06 -14.85 7.33
C TRP A 321 6.12 -16.28 6.77
N GLY A 322 5.03 -16.73 6.12
CA GLY A 322 4.93 -18.08 5.61
C GLY A 322 4.92 -19.18 6.68
N GLN A 323 4.62 -18.86 7.93
CA GLN A 323 4.56 -19.82 9.04
C GLN A 323 3.18 -20.48 9.10
N TYR A 324 3.02 -21.64 8.45
CA TYR A 324 1.70 -22.24 8.21
C TYR A 324 1.20 -23.15 9.32
N TYR A 325 2.09 -23.63 10.20
CA TYR A 325 1.76 -24.76 11.09
C TYR A 325 1.61 -24.36 12.56
N ASP A 326 1.90 -23.13 12.91
CA ASP A 326 1.77 -22.63 14.26
C ASP A 326 0.69 -21.52 14.30
N LYS A 327 -0.31 -21.72 15.14
CA LYS A 327 -1.48 -20.82 15.28
C LYS A 327 -1.11 -19.38 15.67
N LYS A 328 0.00 -19.18 16.38
CA LYS A 328 0.45 -17.83 16.76
C LYS A 328 0.77 -16.94 15.56
N TRP A 329 1.04 -17.54 14.39
CA TRP A 329 1.29 -16.84 13.14
C TRP A 329 0.03 -16.67 12.27
N GLY A 330 -1.14 -17.02 12.79
CA GLY A 330 -2.42 -16.73 12.17
C GLY A 330 -2.76 -15.24 12.23
N PHE A 331 -3.69 -14.82 11.40
CA PHE A 331 -4.17 -13.43 11.40
C PHE A 331 -4.97 -13.15 12.68
N ALA A 332 -4.71 -12.00 13.27
CA ALA A 332 -5.30 -11.53 14.50
C ALA A 332 -5.57 -10.00 14.42
N ALA A 333 -5.81 -9.37 15.55
CA ALA A 333 -6.08 -7.93 15.61
C ALA A 333 -5.06 -7.04 14.88
N PRO A 334 -3.75 -7.30 14.88
CA PRO A 334 -2.83 -6.49 14.10
C PRO A 334 -3.15 -6.49 12.60
N GLU A 335 -3.35 -7.66 12.01
CA GLU A 335 -3.60 -7.80 10.57
C GLU A 335 -5.00 -7.26 10.19
N PHE A 336 -5.99 -7.50 11.06
CA PHE A 336 -7.34 -6.96 10.86
C PHE A 336 -7.39 -5.43 10.98
N SER A 337 -6.38 -4.76 11.51
CA SER A 337 -6.27 -3.30 11.48
C SER A 337 -6.22 -2.74 10.05
N TYR A 338 -5.63 -3.48 9.12
CA TYR A 338 -5.50 -3.05 7.73
C TYR A 338 -6.82 -2.97 6.96
N ARG A 339 -7.92 -3.57 7.46
CA ARG A 339 -9.24 -3.36 6.84
C ARG A 339 -9.69 -1.90 6.82
N ILE A 340 -9.04 -1.03 7.63
CA ILE A 340 -9.28 0.41 7.57
C ILE A 340 -8.98 0.96 6.18
N LEU A 341 -8.01 0.42 5.48
CA LEU A 341 -7.65 0.83 4.13
C LEU A 341 -8.78 0.52 3.15
N ASP A 342 -9.42 -0.65 3.28
CA ASP A 342 -10.56 -1.03 2.45
C ASP A 342 -11.79 -0.17 2.74
N GLU A 343 -12.06 0.09 4.02
CA GLU A 343 -13.25 0.80 4.45
C GLU A 343 -13.20 2.32 4.22
N VAL A 344 -12.00 2.89 4.23
CA VAL A 344 -11.79 4.32 3.95
C VAL A 344 -11.73 4.57 2.45
N TYR A 345 -11.18 3.64 1.69
CA TYR A 345 -10.94 3.74 0.27
C TYR A 345 -11.73 2.72 -0.55
N HIS A 346 -12.82 2.23 -0.07
CA HIS A 346 -13.75 1.30 -0.73
C HIS A 346 -13.12 0.54 -1.89
N SER A 347 -12.40 -0.54 -1.58
CA SER A 347 -11.97 -1.47 -2.62
C SER A 347 -13.20 -2.13 -3.24
N CYS A 348 -13.18 -2.38 -4.54
CA CYS A 348 -14.19 -3.26 -5.08
C CYS A 348 -14.03 -4.62 -4.40
N GLU A 349 -15.11 -5.14 -3.87
CA GLU A 349 -15.11 -6.52 -3.46
C GLU A 349 -14.82 -7.39 -4.69
N TRP A 350 -13.72 -8.11 -4.57
CA TRP A 350 -13.33 -9.05 -5.57
C TRP A 350 -14.34 -10.18 -5.62
N ASN A 351 -14.92 -10.36 -6.75
CA ASN A 351 -15.82 -11.46 -6.94
C ASN A 351 -15.05 -12.78 -7.10
N ASP A 352 -15.46 -13.78 -6.38
CA ASP A 352 -14.99 -15.16 -6.46
C ASP A 352 -15.34 -15.88 -7.78
N GLY A 353 -15.65 -15.14 -8.83
CA GLY A 353 -16.02 -15.63 -10.14
C GLY A 353 -17.50 -15.93 -10.34
N LYS A 354 -18.36 -15.58 -9.36
CA LYS A 354 -19.79 -15.93 -9.43
C LYS A 354 -20.70 -14.85 -10.02
N ASN A 355 -20.28 -13.59 -9.98
CA ASN A 355 -21.10 -12.46 -10.42
C ASN A 355 -20.33 -11.51 -11.35
N PHE A 356 -20.00 -11.98 -12.55
CA PHE A 356 -19.38 -11.15 -13.56
C PHE A 356 -20.32 -10.01 -13.99
N GLY A 357 -19.80 -8.80 -14.04
CA GLY A 357 -20.52 -7.65 -14.59
C GLY A 357 -21.30 -6.79 -13.60
N GLU A 358 -21.43 -7.17 -12.33
CA GLU A 358 -22.16 -6.38 -11.33
C GLU A 358 -21.31 -5.36 -10.57
N TYR A 359 -19.98 -5.44 -10.66
CA TYR A 359 -19.11 -4.59 -9.87
C TYR A 359 -18.31 -3.63 -10.72
N ASP A 360 -18.45 -2.36 -10.41
CA ASP A 360 -17.57 -1.30 -10.89
C ASP A 360 -16.16 -1.54 -10.33
N PHE A 361 -15.17 -1.07 -11.06
CA PHE A 361 -13.83 -0.98 -10.53
C PHE A 361 -13.79 -0.03 -9.34
N SER A 362 -13.16 -0.41 -8.27
CA SER A 362 -13.12 0.18 -6.95
C SER A 362 -13.59 1.63 -6.77
N HIS A 363 -14.26 1.89 -5.67
CA HIS A 363 -14.63 3.24 -5.26
C HIS A 363 -13.36 4.06 -4.97
N ALA A 364 -13.38 5.30 -5.38
CA ALA A 364 -12.29 6.21 -5.12
C ALA A 364 -12.38 6.84 -3.72
N PRO A 365 -11.26 7.08 -3.08
CA PRO A 365 -11.25 7.79 -1.81
C PRO A 365 -11.62 9.26 -2.01
N GLY A 366 -12.60 9.73 -1.27
CA GLY A 366 -12.98 11.16 -1.27
C GLY A 366 -11.91 12.08 -0.67
N TYR A 367 -10.80 11.53 -0.18
CA TYR A 367 -9.73 12.25 0.52
C TYR A 367 -8.40 12.31 -0.26
N GLY A 368 -8.36 11.79 -1.48
CA GLY A 368 -7.15 11.74 -2.31
C GLY A 368 -6.24 10.54 -2.01
N GLN A 369 -4.99 10.63 -2.46
CA GLN A 369 -4.02 9.55 -2.32
C GLN A 369 -3.50 9.44 -0.88
N TYR A 370 -3.15 8.23 -0.47
CA TYR A 370 -2.44 7.93 0.78
C TYR A 370 -1.27 6.99 0.51
N ASP A 371 -0.32 6.93 1.42
CA ASP A 371 0.78 5.97 1.38
C ASP A 371 0.71 5.01 2.55
N VAL A 372 1.27 3.81 2.38
CA VAL A 372 1.60 2.93 3.49
C VAL A 372 3.13 2.82 3.55
N ILE A 373 3.70 3.39 4.59
CA ILE A 373 5.15 3.52 4.76
C ILE A 373 5.68 2.54 5.80
N PRO A 374 6.91 2.03 5.67
CA PRO A 374 7.52 1.24 6.73
C PRO A 374 7.79 2.09 7.97
N ALA A 375 7.70 1.49 9.16
CA ALA A 375 7.97 2.20 10.42
C ALA A 375 9.39 2.80 10.46
N THR A 376 10.33 2.23 9.72
CA THR A 376 11.71 2.71 9.59
C THR A 376 11.90 3.88 8.62
N THR A 377 10.82 4.50 8.15
CA THR A 377 10.86 5.64 7.22
C THR A 377 11.70 6.79 7.80
N PRO A 378 12.70 7.32 7.05
CA PRO A 378 13.54 8.40 7.51
C PRO A 378 12.76 9.70 7.81
N LEU A 379 13.25 10.47 8.77
CA LEU A 379 12.60 11.71 9.22
C LEU A 379 12.32 12.71 8.08
N ASP A 380 13.26 12.88 7.16
CA ASP A 380 13.10 13.79 6.03
C ASP A 380 11.99 13.37 5.04
N VAL A 381 11.68 12.09 5.00
CA VAL A 381 10.53 11.55 4.25
C VAL A 381 9.25 11.71 5.06
N LEU A 382 9.28 11.41 6.37
CA LEU A 382 8.11 11.58 7.26
C LEU A 382 7.56 13.01 7.21
N LYS A 383 8.41 14.01 7.14
CA LYS A 383 8.04 15.45 7.08
C LYS A 383 7.18 15.83 5.86
N ASN A 384 7.09 14.99 4.84
CA ASN A 384 6.19 15.23 3.71
C ASN A 384 4.73 14.91 4.03
N TYR A 385 4.47 14.22 5.13
CA TYR A 385 3.13 13.86 5.57
C TYR A 385 2.67 14.79 6.70
N GLU A 386 1.43 15.24 6.63
CA GLU A 386 0.77 15.97 7.71
C GLU A 386 0.40 15.04 8.86
N TRP A 387 -0.08 13.83 8.50
CA TRP A 387 -0.48 12.80 9.44
C TRP A 387 0.22 11.48 9.17
N VAL A 388 0.65 10.85 10.25
CA VAL A 388 1.17 9.48 10.25
C VAL A 388 0.34 8.65 11.23
N ILE A 389 -0.17 7.50 10.77
CA ILE A 389 -1.14 6.66 11.49
C ILE A 389 -0.59 5.24 11.59
N PHE A 390 -0.35 4.75 12.80
CA PHE A 390 0.06 3.37 13.00
C PHE A 390 -1.11 2.40 12.75
N CYS A 391 -0.82 1.29 12.06
CA CYS A 391 -1.82 0.31 11.64
C CYS A 391 -1.47 -1.09 12.15
N GLY A 392 -0.79 -1.94 11.46
CA GLY A 392 -0.53 -3.35 11.78
C GLY A 392 0.37 -3.62 12.99
N TRP A 393 0.93 -4.82 13.04
CA TRP A 393 1.92 -5.18 14.08
C TRP A 393 3.07 -4.21 14.12
N ASN A 394 3.50 -3.82 15.31
CA ASN A 394 4.70 -2.99 15.48
C ASN A 394 5.52 -3.45 16.68
N THR A 395 6.82 -3.56 16.49
CA THR A 395 7.80 -3.70 17.56
C THR A 395 8.50 -2.36 17.71
N MET A 396 8.17 -1.60 18.75
CA MET A 396 8.77 -0.30 18.98
C MET A 396 10.19 -0.45 19.49
N THR A 397 11.09 0.37 18.96
CA THR A 397 12.45 0.51 19.48
C THR A 397 12.72 1.94 19.92
N PRO A 398 13.73 2.18 20.77
CA PRO A 398 14.11 3.55 21.18
C PRO A 398 14.42 4.46 19.97
N GLU A 399 15.08 3.93 18.95
CA GLU A 399 15.47 4.68 17.75
C GLU A 399 14.23 5.07 16.91
N LEU A 400 13.27 4.15 16.76
CA LEU A 400 12.01 4.44 16.09
C LEU A 400 11.23 5.50 16.86
N LEU A 401 11.09 5.34 18.17
CA LEU A 401 10.39 6.31 19.02
C LEU A 401 11.00 7.71 18.88
N GLU A 402 12.33 7.81 18.91
CA GLU A 402 13.00 9.11 18.79
C GLU A 402 12.77 9.75 17.41
N THR A 403 12.74 8.96 16.34
CA THR A 403 12.40 9.46 15.00
C THR A 403 10.98 10.04 14.95
N TYR A 404 9.99 9.37 15.55
CA TYR A 404 8.61 9.86 15.61
C TYR A 404 8.46 11.06 16.55
N LYS A 405 9.20 11.10 17.67
CA LYS A 405 9.25 12.30 18.53
C LYS A 405 9.74 13.51 17.76
N GLN A 406 10.82 13.35 17.00
CA GLN A 406 11.37 14.43 16.20
C GLN A 406 10.41 14.88 15.09
N TYR A 407 9.74 13.92 14.42
CA TYR A 407 8.71 14.21 13.43
C TYR A 407 7.58 15.08 14.03
N VAL A 408 7.06 14.71 15.19
CA VAL A 408 6.00 15.48 15.85
C VAL A 408 6.53 16.80 16.35
N LYS A 409 7.72 16.84 16.96
CA LYS A 409 8.34 18.08 17.45
C LYS A 409 8.48 19.14 16.37
N GLU A 410 8.68 18.73 15.13
CA GLU A 410 8.84 19.60 13.96
C GLU A 410 7.51 19.85 13.20
N GLY A 411 6.35 19.59 13.82
CA GLY A 411 5.02 19.96 13.31
C GLY A 411 4.18 18.82 12.73
N GLY A 412 4.74 17.60 12.66
CA GLY A 412 3.99 16.43 12.25
C GLY A 412 2.88 16.05 13.23
N LYS A 413 1.89 15.30 12.77
CA LYS A 413 0.80 14.77 13.60
C LYS A 413 0.82 13.24 13.56
N LEU A 414 0.85 12.64 14.73
CA LEU A 414 0.93 11.19 14.90
C LEU A 414 -0.34 10.65 15.54
N PHE A 415 -0.93 9.60 14.96
CA PHE A 415 -1.92 8.77 15.63
C PHE A 415 -1.34 7.40 15.93
N ILE A 416 -1.25 7.07 17.21
CA ILE A 416 -0.63 5.83 17.70
C ILE A 416 -1.44 5.25 18.86
N THR A 417 -1.37 3.93 19.05
CA THR A 417 -2.06 3.24 20.14
C THR A 417 -1.07 2.60 21.10
N ALA A 418 -1.51 2.25 22.31
CA ALA A 418 -0.66 1.63 23.31
C ALA A 418 -0.06 0.30 22.81
N ALA A 419 -0.80 -0.46 21.99
CA ALA A 419 -0.31 -1.71 21.42
C ALA A 419 0.94 -1.51 20.55
N HIS A 420 1.05 -0.38 19.82
CA HIS A 420 2.17 -0.09 18.93
C HIS A 420 3.44 0.38 19.65
N LEU A 421 3.37 0.68 20.96
CA LEU A 421 4.47 1.24 21.74
C LEU A 421 5.26 0.19 22.54
N ARG A 422 5.00 -1.09 22.26
CA ARG A 422 5.62 -2.20 22.95
C ARG A 422 6.80 -2.77 22.17
N ASP A 423 7.77 -3.34 22.88
CA ASP A 423 9.03 -3.86 22.36
C ASP A 423 8.98 -5.35 21.98
N SER A 424 7.81 -5.99 22.07
CA SER A 424 7.71 -7.43 21.82
C SER A 424 8.07 -7.81 20.39
N VAL A 425 8.89 -8.83 20.26
CA VAL A 425 9.19 -9.54 19.01
C VAL A 425 8.47 -10.89 18.92
N ASP A 426 7.87 -11.36 20.01
CA ASP A 426 7.06 -12.59 20.04
C ASP A 426 5.56 -12.25 20.05
N ARG A 427 4.84 -12.78 19.10
CA ARG A 427 3.39 -12.55 18.94
C ARG A 427 2.53 -13.13 20.08
N ALA A 428 3.08 -14.05 20.88
CA ALA A 428 2.42 -14.60 22.05
C ALA A 428 2.57 -13.71 23.30
N GLU A 429 3.41 -12.68 23.23
CA GLU A 429 3.75 -11.81 24.35
C GLU A 429 3.38 -10.35 24.04
N LYS A 430 2.88 -9.62 25.03
CA LYS A 430 2.59 -8.18 24.87
C LYS A 430 3.86 -7.33 24.85
N GLY A 431 4.94 -7.76 25.51
CA GLY A 431 6.16 -6.97 25.72
C GLY A 431 5.98 -5.81 26.68
N ASN A 432 7.04 -5.01 26.85
CA ASN A 432 7.05 -3.83 27.70
C ASN A 432 6.85 -2.57 26.85
N PHE A 433 6.37 -1.51 27.48
CA PHE A 433 6.43 -0.19 26.88
C PHE A 433 7.88 0.28 26.82
N VAL A 434 8.26 0.91 25.71
CA VAL A 434 9.57 1.56 25.62
C VAL A 434 9.64 2.79 26.53
N ASP A 435 10.85 3.15 26.94
CA ASP A 435 11.06 4.28 27.85
C ASP A 435 10.79 5.65 27.17
N GLY A 436 10.54 6.67 28.00
CA GLY A 436 10.45 8.06 27.56
C GLY A 436 9.13 8.44 26.88
N LEU A 437 8.04 7.76 27.20
CA LEU A 437 6.72 8.01 26.61
C LEU A 437 5.93 9.14 27.31
N GLU A 438 6.16 9.40 28.59
CA GLU A 438 5.31 10.31 29.38
C GLU A 438 5.21 11.70 28.78
N GLU A 439 6.33 12.35 28.51
CA GLU A 439 6.36 13.70 27.93
C GLU A 439 5.77 13.69 26.50
N PHE A 440 6.11 12.68 25.72
CA PHE A 440 5.67 12.56 24.34
C PHE A 440 4.16 12.38 24.21
N LEU A 441 3.59 11.46 24.98
CA LEU A 441 2.17 11.17 24.96
C LEU A 441 1.36 12.15 25.84
N GLY A 442 2.01 12.86 26.76
CA GLY A 442 1.36 13.70 27.76
C GLY A 442 0.55 12.93 28.79
N VAL A 443 0.88 11.64 28.99
CA VAL A 443 0.22 10.76 29.93
C VAL A 443 1.22 9.83 30.61
N LYS A 444 0.96 9.47 31.87
CA LYS A 444 1.63 8.37 32.54
C LYS A 444 0.88 7.09 32.24
N LEU A 445 1.59 6.09 31.74
CA LEU A 445 1.07 4.74 31.54
C LEU A 445 1.18 3.95 32.86
N SER A 446 0.18 3.11 33.14
CA SER A 446 0.19 2.19 34.26
C SER A 446 0.10 0.75 33.76
N ASP A 447 0.64 -0.18 34.53
CA ASP A 447 0.49 -1.62 34.26
C ASP A 447 -0.94 -2.14 34.54
N THR A 448 -1.76 -1.34 35.20
CA THR A 448 -3.16 -1.67 35.46
C THR A 448 -3.96 -1.52 34.16
N VAL A 449 -4.78 -2.51 33.87
CA VAL A 449 -5.66 -2.50 32.71
C VAL A 449 -7.13 -2.50 33.14
N TYR A 450 -7.96 -1.82 32.36
CA TYR A 450 -9.41 -1.92 32.45
C TYR A 450 -9.92 -2.87 31.39
N ASN A 451 -10.82 -3.75 31.76
CA ASN A 451 -11.49 -4.65 30.86
C ASN A 451 -12.91 -4.15 30.58
N SER A 452 -13.19 -3.79 29.32
CA SER A 452 -14.49 -3.23 28.94
C SER A 452 -14.83 -3.48 27.48
N ASN A 453 -16.13 -3.60 27.19
CA ASN A 453 -16.66 -3.74 25.85
C ASN A 453 -17.90 -2.88 25.56
N ASP A 454 -18.27 -1.97 26.45
CA ASP A 454 -19.59 -1.32 26.37
C ASP A 454 -19.65 -0.19 25.35
N GLY A 455 -18.65 0.70 25.33
CA GLY A 455 -18.64 1.79 24.38
C GLY A 455 -17.73 2.96 24.74
N TYR A 456 -17.85 4.02 23.96
CA TYR A 456 -17.02 5.21 24.03
C TYR A 456 -17.85 6.48 24.05
N LYS A 457 -17.48 7.43 24.89
CA LYS A 457 -18.14 8.74 24.98
C LYS A 457 -17.15 9.86 24.69
N PHE A 458 -17.42 10.65 23.67
CA PHE A 458 -16.72 11.90 23.44
C PHE A 458 -17.34 13.00 24.31
N VAL A 459 -16.51 13.70 25.05
CA VAL A 459 -16.96 14.75 26.01
C VAL A 459 -16.34 16.11 25.74
N LYS A 460 -15.29 16.17 24.89
CA LYS A 460 -14.60 17.42 24.54
C LYS A 460 -14.41 17.53 23.04
N TYR A 461 -14.31 18.77 22.60
CA TYR A 461 -13.85 19.06 21.24
C TYR A 461 -12.36 18.76 21.11
N SER A 462 -11.93 18.45 19.89
CA SER A 462 -10.51 18.30 19.58
C SER A 462 -9.76 19.61 19.82
N THR A 463 -8.54 19.49 20.33
CA THR A 463 -7.57 20.58 20.39
C THR A 463 -6.79 20.74 19.10
N ILE A 464 -6.88 19.74 18.20
CA ILE A 464 -6.21 19.73 16.90
C ILE A 464 -7.11 20.43 15.89
N ASP A 465 -6.59 21.51 15.31
CA ASP A 465 -7.33 22.32 14.37
C ASP A 465 -7.82 21.50 13.17
N GLY A 466 -9.08 21.66 12.80
CA GLY A 466 -9.76 20.94 11.73
C GLY A 466 -10.31 19.56 12.10
N MET A 467 -9.98 19.01 13.27
CA MET A 467 -10.59 17.78 13.77
C MET A 467 -11.98 18.06 14.36
N MET A 468 -12.93 17.17 14.05
CA MET A 468 -14.32 17.30 14.53
C MET A 468 -14.80 15.95 15.06
N TYR A 469 -14.95 15.83 16.36
CA TYR A 469 -15.59 14.66 16.93
C TYR A 469 -17.12 14.79 16.91
N PRO A 470 -17.84 13.67 17.03
CA PRO A 470 -19.31 13.68 16.94
C PRO A 470 -20.03 14.39 18.10
N GLY A 471 -19.34 15.23 18.85
CA GLY A 471 -19.87 15.92 20.03
C GLY A 471 -20.09 14.95 21.19
N THR A 472 -21.17 15.12 21.94
CA THR A 472 -21.50 14.23 23.07
C THR A 472 -22.08 12.89 22.67
N LYS A 473 -21.97 12.50 21.39
CA LYS A 473 -22.48 11.20 20.92
C LYS A 473 -21.67 10.05 21.52
N THR A 474 -22.38 9.03 21.91
CA THR A 474 -21.81 7.75 22.33
C THR A 474 -21.59 6.88 21.10
N LEU A 475 -20.40 6.35 20.96
CA LEU A 475 -20.11 5.28 20.04
C LEU A 475 -20.22 3.97 20.82
N MET A 476 -21.31 3.24 20.61
CA MET A 476 -21.51 1.95 21.26
C MET A 476 -20.73 0.88 20.53
N CYS A 477 -20.03 0.03 21.28
CA CYS A 477 -19.64 -1.27 20.77
C CYS A 477 -20.91 -2.11 20.73
N ASP A 478 -21.20 -2.79 19.63
CA ASP A 478 -22.35 -3.68 19.55
C ASP A 478 -22.09 -4.91 20.42
N PRO A 479 -22.75 -5.06 21.60
CA PRO A 479 -22.49 -6.17 22.50
C PRO A 479 -22.95 -7.51 21.93
N ALA A 480 -23.78 -7.50 20.89
CA ALA A 480 -24.22 -8.72 20.22
C ALA A 480 -23.12 -9.36 19.36
N TRP A 481 -22.11 -8.59 18.96
CA TRP A 481 -21.04 -9.04 18.09
C TRP A 481 -19.68 -9.14 18.80
N SER A 482 -19.51 -8.54 19.97
CA SER A 482 -18.27 -8.65 20.74
C SER A 482 -18.30 -9.93 21.57
N ALA A 483 -17.55 -10.92 21.14
CA ALA A 483 -17.40 -12.19 21.87
C ALA A 483 -16.46 -12.08 23.08
N GLY A 484 -16.00 -10.89 23.45
CA GLY A 484 -15.00 -10.72 24.49
C GLY A 484 -14.85 -9.28 24.99
N TYR A 485 -14.07 -9.16 26.03
CA TYR A 485 -13.68 -7.88 26.62
C TYR A 485 -12.34 -7.45 26.06
N THR A 486 -12.15 -6.14 25.92
CA THR A 486 -10.88 -5.54 25.51
C THR A 486 -10.22 -4.82 26.67
N ASP A 487 -8.93 -4.96 26.75
CA ASP A 487 -8.10 -4.33 27.77
C ASP A 487 -7.67 -2.93 27.32
N TYR A 488 -7.86 -1.96 28.21
CA TYR A 488 -7.34 -0.60 28.07
C TYR A 488 -6.27 -0.35 29.15
N VAL A 489 -5.16 0.23 28.73
CA VAL A 489 -4.10 0.65 29.65
C VAL A 489 -4.62 1.81 30.47
N ASN A 490 -4.46 1.73 31.80
CA ASN A 490 -4.79 2.86 32.66
C ASN A 490 -3.79 3.99 32.42
N ILE A 491 -4.31 5.17 32.11
CA ILE A 491 -3.52 6.38 31.87
C ILE A 491 -3.91 7.47 32.84
N LYS A 492 -2.91 8.25 33.25
CA LYS A 492 -3.10 9.49 34.02
C LYS A 492 -2.54 10.64 33.20
N GLU A 493 -3.36 11.61 32.90
CA GLU A 493 -2.97 12.78 32.13
C GLU A 493 -1.94 13.63 32.88
N THR A 494 -0.97 14.16 32.12
CA THR A 494 -0.01 15.14 32.62
C THR A 494 -0.15 16.46 31.84
N THR A 495 0.01 16.41 30.52
CA THR A 495 -0.16 17.56 29.61
C THR A 495 -1.21 17.30 28.53
N ALA A 496 -1.56 16.04 28.29
CA ALA A 496 -2.56 15.68 27.29
C ALA A 496 -3.97 16.09 27.69
N THR A 497 -4.78 16.38 26.70
CA THR A 497 -6.21 16.61 26.84
C THR A 497 -6.98 15.33 26.52
N PRO A 498 -7.69 14.72 27.46
CA PRO A 498 -8.56 13.58 27.18
C PRO A 498 -9.79 14.07 26.42
N VAL A 499 -10.12 13.39 25.32
CA VAL A 499 -11.24 13.74 24.43
C VAL A 499 -12.31 12.66 24.35
N CYS A 500 -11.94 11.40 24.65
CA CYS A 500 -12.86 10.28 24.67
C CYS A 500 -12.61 9.36 25.87
N PHE A 501 -13.68 8.84 26.44
CA PHE A 501 -13.68 8.01 27.65
C PHE A 501 -14.43 6.71 27.41
N LEU A 502 -14.16 5.68 28.22
CA LEU A 502 -15.02 4.50 28.28
C LEU A 502 -16.41 4.90 28.76
N SER A 503 -17.41 4.26 28.19
CA SER A 503 -18.80 4.42 28.62
C SER A 503 -19.39 3.10 29.11
N ASP A 504 -20.47 3.18 29.88
CA ASP A 504 -21.33 2.03 30.19
C ASP A 504 -22.33 1.78 29.02
N THR A 505 -23.15 0.74 29.18
CA THR A 505 -24.21 0.37 28.23
C THR A 505 -25.26 1.46 28.00
N PHE A 506 -25.36 2.44 28.91
CA PHE A 506 -26.26 3.59 28.78
C PHE A 506 -25.59 4.83 28.21
N GLY A 507 -24.32 4.71 27.78
CA GLY A 507 -23.56 5.82 27.24
C GLY A 507 -23.06 6.82 28.26
N ARG A 508 -23.03 6.46 29.55
CA ARG A 508 -22.45 7.28 30.61
C ARG A 508 -20.97 7.00 30.76
N PRO A 509 -20.13 8.03 30.94
CA PRO A 509 -18.72 7.82 31.19
C PRO A 509 -18.47 6.95 32.42
N ARG A 510 -17.53 6.00 32.35
CA ARG A 510 -17.17 5.15 33.48
C ARG A 510 -16.26 5.89 34.45
N LEU A 511 -16.52 5.72 35.72
CA LEU A 511 -15.62 6.17 36.78
C LEU A 511 -14.39 5.27 36.87
N SER A 512 -13.28 5.82 37.34
CA SER A 512 -12.12 5.02 37.71
C SER A 512 -12.48 4.02 38.81
N PRO A 513 -11.84 2.85 38.93
CA PRO A 513 -12.08 1.92 40.01
C PRO A 513 -11.91 2.53 41.39
N GLU A 514 -11.00 3.48 41.56
CA GLU A 514 -10.75 4.19 42.82
C GLU A 514 -11.93 5.07 43.22
N ASP A 515 -12.54 5.75 42.27
CA ASP A 515 -13.70 6.61 42.53
C ASP A 515 -15.02 5.83 42.54
N ALA A 516 -15.12 4.76 41.77
CA ALA A 516 -16.23 3.82 41.85
C ALA A 516 -16.30 3.16 43.26
N ALA A 517 -15.15 2.84 43.85
CA ALA A 517 -15.07 2.27 45.17
C ALA A 517 -15.47 3.28 46.32
N LYS A 518 -15.33 4.59 46.04
CA LYS A 518 -15.74 5.65 46.98
C LYS A 518 -17.23 5.96 46.92
N LYS A 519 -17.92 5.65 45.84
CA LYS A 519 -19.35 5.83 45.65
C LYS A 519 -20.10 4.65 46.28
N THR A 520 -20.58 4.85 47.50
CA THR A 520 -21.39 3.86 48.24
C THR A 520 -22.88 3.91 47.91
N ASP A 521 -23.33 4.85 47.10
CA ASP A 521 -24.75 5.04 46.77
C ASP A 521 -24.98 5.26 45.29
N ILE A 522 -25.44 4.21 44.61
CA ILE A 522 -25.67 4.16 43.14
C ILE A 522 -27.11 4.63 42.79
N THR A 523 -27.93 5.02 43.74
CA THR A 523 -29.39 5.06 43.53
C THR A 523 -29.98 6.37 43.05
N SER A 524 -29.23 7.41 42.91
CA SER A 524 -29.81 8.66 42.41
C SER A 524 -28.81 9.49 41.66
N THR A 525 -29.18 10.01 40.54
CA THR A 525 -28.52 11.15 39.87
C THR A 525 -27.60 10.90 38.72
N ASP A 526 -27.43 9.69 38.28
CA ASP A 526 -26.65 9.45 37.06
C ASP A 526 -27.36 9.98 35.78
N ALA A 527 -28.61 10.38 35.88
CA ALA A 527 -29.35 11.02 34.79
C ALA A 527 -28.94 12.48 34.54
N ASP A 528 -28.33 13.13 35.49
CA ASP A 528 -27.92 14.54 35.39
C ASP A 528 -26.49 14.75 34.91
N MET A 529 -25.74 13.68 34.65
CA MET A 529 -24.40 13.78 34.05
C MET A 529 -24.42 14.06 32.54
N ASP A 530 -25.49 14.59 32.01
CA ASP A 530 -25.61 15.01 30.63
C ASP A 530 -24.95 16.35 30.31
N SER A 531 -24.32 16.95 31.26
CA SER A 531 -23.77 18.28 31.08
C SER A 531 -22.24 18.29 31.09
N THR A 532 -21.71 18.91 30.16
CA THR A 532 -20.58 19.85 30.01
C THR A 532 -19.59 20.04 31.18
N GLU A 533 -19.81 19.48 32.38
CA GLU A 533 -18.95 19.63 33.54
C GLU A 533 -18.18 18.38 33.98
N ILE A 534 -17.99 17.42 33.09
CA ILE A 534 -17.08 16.30 33.36
C ILE A 534 -15.64 16.83 33.22
N THR A 535 -15.22 17.56 34.20
CA THR A 535 -13.86 18.07 34.34
C THR A 535 -12.99 17.19 35.23
N ASP A 536 -13.58 16.12 35.78
CA ASP A 536 -12.92 15.33 36.82
C ASP A 536 -12.09 14.18 36.25
N MET A 537 -10.87 14.07 36.74
CA MET A 537 -9.89 13.01 36.37
C MET A 537 -10.33 11.60 36.82
N SER A 538 -11.55 11.44 37.30
CA SER A 538 -12.11 10.16 37.77
C SER A 538 -12.61 9.25 36.62
N LEU A 539 -12.71 9.76 35.42
CA LEU A 539 -13.17 9.01 34.26
C LEU A 539 -12.03 8.19 33.64
N VAL A 540 -12.37 7.16 32.91
CA VAL A 540 -11.39 6.31 32.22
C VAL A 540 -11.14 6.83 30.79
N PRO A 541 -10.08 7.62 30.57
CA PRO A 541 -9.78 8.17 29.27
C PRO A 541 -9.24 7.08 28.35
N VAL A 542 -9.65 7.09 27.09
CA VAL A 542 -9.21 6.13 26.07
C VAL A 542 -8.59 6.81 24.85
N LEU A 543 -8.86 8.08 24.63
CA LEU A 543 -8.27 8.87 23.56
C LEU A 543 -7.83 10.22 24.12
N THR A 544 -6.58 10.56 23.91
CA THR A 544 -5.99 11.83 24.35
C THR A 544 -5.26 12.53 23.19
N GLU A 545 -5.14 13.84 23.30
CA GLU A 545 -4.39 14.70 22.41
C GLU A 545 -3.31 15.45 23.18
N ASN A 546 -2.06 15.31 22.78
CA ASN A 546 -0.94 16.03 23.39
C ASN A 546 -0.22 16.90 22.37
N LYS A 547 -0.02 18.17 22.70
CA LYS A 547 0.86 19.03 21.91
C LYS A 547 2.31 18.74 22.29
N TYR A 548 3.14 18.37 21.32
CA TYR A 548 4.54 18.08 21.51
C TYR A 548 5.37 18.85 20.48
N GLY A 549 6.12 19.88 20.94
CA GLY A 549 6.75 20.84 20.03
C GLY A 549 5.70 21.60 19.20
N ASP A 550 5.88 21.61 17.88
CA ASP A 550 4.96 22.26 16.94
C ASP A 550 3.83 21.33 16.46
N GLY A 551 3.93 20.03 16.73
CA GLY A 551 2.97 19.01 16.30
C GLY A 551 2.08 18.47 17.41
N TYR A 552 1.43 17.35 17.11
CA TYR A 552 0.49 16.69 18.00
C TYR A 552 0.64 15.18 18.01
N VAL A 553 0.49 14.57 19.18
CA VAL A 553 0.30 13.13 19.34
C VAL A 553 -1.15 12.88 19.75
N MET A 554 -1.84 12.09 18.94
CA MET A 554 -3.12 11.51 19.32
C MET A 554 -2.85 10.07 19.78
N PHE A 555 -3.19 9.79 21.01
CA PHE A 555 -2.89 8.50 21.63
C PHE A 555 -4.16 7.79 22.07
N MET A 556 -4.27 6.51 21.70
CA MET A 556 -5.38 5.64 22.10
C MET A 556 -4.87 4.54 23.03
N ALA A 557 -5.49 4.43 24.20
CA ALA A 557 -4.99 3.63 25.33
C ALA A 557 -5.34 2.13 25.27
N ASN A 558 -5.77 1.60 24.12
CA ASN A 558 -6.08 0.17 23.95
C ASN A 558 -4.83 -0.70 24.03
N SER A 559 -4.90 -1.78 24.82
CA SER A 559 -3.83 -2.75 24.98
C SER A 559 -3.72 -3.74 23.81
N GLU A 560 -4.82 -3.96 23.09
CA GLU A 560 -4.89 -4.75 21.86
C GLU A 560 -4.74 -3.85 20.62
N TYR A 561 -4.38 -4.46 19.49
CA TYR A 561 -4.26 -3.73 18.22
C TYR A 561 -5.62 -3.26 17.69
N PRO A 562 -5.66 -2.17 16.88
CA PRO A 562 -6.90 -1.55 16.42
C PRO A 562 -7.88 -2.45 15.67
N GLY A 563 -7.41 -3.56 15.10
CA GLY A 563 -8.27 -4.52 14.40
C GLY A 563 -9.16 -5.37 15.31
N ALA A 564 -8.98 -5.32 16.63
CA ALA A 564 -9.89 -5.98 17.58
C ALA A 564 -11.31 -5.41 17.45
N PRO A 565 -12.35 -6.26 17.44
CA PRO A 565 -13.73 -5.83 17.19
C PRO A 565 -14.22 -4.69 18.10
N GLU A 566 -13.81 -4.70 19.36
CA GLU A 566 -14.23 -3.74 20.38
C GLU A 566 -13.54 -2.37 20.23
N ILE A 567 -12.36 -2.35 19.60
CA ILE A 567 -11.54 -1.14 19.41
C ILE A 567 -11.78 -0.52 18.04
N TYR A 568 -11.98 -1.36 17.04
CA TYR A 568 -12.04 -0.96 15.64
C TYR A 568 -13.04 0.18 15.35
N PRO A 569 -14.25 0.22 15.94
CA PRO A 569 -15.18 1.32 15.70
C PRO A 569 -14.63 2.69 16.09
N LEU A 570 -13.92 2.78 17.23
CA LEU A 570 -13.26 4.02 17.67
C LEU A 570 -12.10 4.38 16.72
N TYR A 571 -11.24 3.43 16.45
CA TYR A 571 -10.11 3.62 15.52
C TYR A 571 -10.57 4.11 14.14
N LYS A 572 -11.56 3.44 13.56
CA LYS A 572 -12.16 3.82 12.27
C LYS A 572 -12.73 5.23 12.29
N MET A 573 -13.45 5.58 13.35
CA MET A 573 -14.03 6.92 13.47
C MET A 573 -12.93 7.98 13.55
N VAL A 574 -11.89 7.76 14.36
CA VAL A 574 -10.75 8.70 14.49
C VAL A 574 -10.03 8.85 13.15
N VAL A 575 -9.71 7.75 12.47
CA VAL A 575 -9.06 7.79 11.14
C VAL A 575 -9.91 8.58 10.14
N LYS A 576 -11.21 8.34 10.07
CA LYS A 576 -12.11 9.13 9.20
C LYS A 576 -12.08 10.62 9.51
N GLN A 577 -11.97 11.00 10.79
CA GLN A 577 -11.85 12.41 11.17
C GLN A 577 -10.51 13.01 10.76
N ILE A 578 -9.42 12.25 10.91
CA ILE A 578 -8.08 12.67 10.45
C ILE A 578 -8.10 12.95 8.94
N LEU A 579 -8.59 12.01 8.15
CA LEU A 579 -8.66 12.14 6.69
C LEU A 579 -9.54 13.33 6.27
N SER A 580 -10.68 13.47 6.92
CA SER A 580 -11.59 14.59 6.66
C SER A 580 -10.98 15.94 7.05
N ALA A 581 -10.24 16.00 8.15
CA ALA A 581 -9.54 17.21 8.59
C ALA A 581 -8.41 17.59 7.62
N SER A 582 -7.60 16.63 7.23
CA SER A 582 -6.53 16.83 6.25
C SER A 582 -7.09 17.32 4.91
N HIS A 583 -8.18 16.71 4.42
CA HIS A 583 -8.84 17.14 3.19
C HIS A 583 -9.42 18.57 3.29
N ARG A 584 -10.06 18.93 4.42
CA ARG A 584 -10.57 20.29 4.61
C ARG A 584 -9.50 21.36 4.60
N LYS A 585 -8.28 21.01 5.01
CA LYS A 585 -7.13 21.92 5.05
C LYS A 585 -6.28 21.92 3.78
N ALA A 586 -6.53 20.98 2.86
CA ALA A 586 -5.80 20.95 1.59
C ALA A 586 -6.00 22.27 0.83
N GLU A 587 -4.94 22.76 0.22
CA GLU A 587 -5.00 23.97 -0.61
C GLU A 587 -5.90 23.74 -1.83
N VAL A 588 -5.71 22.61 -2.49
CA VAL A 588 -6.58 22.16 -3.58
C VAL A 588 -7.51 21.10 -3.03
N LYS A 589 -8.81 21.36 -3.04
CA LYS A 589 -9.85 20.42 -2.57
C LYS A 589 -10.65 19.90 -3.74
N VAL A 590 -10.87 18.60 -3.77
CA VAL A 590 -11.74 17.97 -4.79
C VAL A 590 -12.97 17.43 -4.08
N ILE A 591 -14.14 17.86 -4.55
CA ILE A 591 -15.45 17.38 -4.09
C ILE A 591 -16.07 16.61 -5.25
N SER A 592 -16.29 15.33 -5.05
CA SER A 592 -16.82 14.45 -6.09
C SER A 592 -17.58 13.28 -5.48
N SER A 593 -18.16 12.44 -6.34
CA SER A 593 -18.69 11.14 -5.91
C SER A 593 -17.56 10.18 -5.55
N ASP A 594 -17.91 9.08 -4.91
CA ASP A 594 -17.01 7.96 -4.58
C ASP A 594 -16.51 7.18 -5.80
N LYS A 595 -16.97 7.55 -7.02
CA LYS A 595 -16.49 7.00 -8.29
C LYS A 595 -15.36 7.80 -8.92
N VAL A 596 -15.05 8.99 -8.42
CA VAL A 596 -13.98 9.82 -8.96
C VAL A 596 -12.70 9.65 -8.15
N ARG A 597 -11.71 9.07 -8.78
CA ARG A 597 -10.33 9.09 -8.28
C ARG A 597 -9.69 10.40 -8.64
N PHE A 598 -8.94 10.95 -7.72
CA PHE A 598 -8.17 12.13 -8.03
C PHE A 598 -6.75 12.08 -7.47
N ALA A 599 -5.89 12.82 -8.11
CA ALA A 599 -4.56 13.10 -7.64
C ALA A 599 -4.20 14.56 -7.94
N VAL A 600 -3.57 15.20 -6.98
CA VAL A 600 -3.05 16.56 -7.13
C VAL A 600 -1.54 16.47 -7.24
N TYR A 601 -1.01 17.05 -8.30
CA TYR A 601 0.42 17.21 -8.54
C TYR A 601 0.76 18.68 -8.49
N GLU A 602 2.02 18.99 -8.23
CA GLU A 602 2.47 20.38 -8.23
C GLU A 602 3.85 20.54 -8.86
N ASP A 603 4.08 21.70 -9.44
CA ASP A 603 5.38 22.25 -9.76
C ASP A 603 5.53 23.64 -9.13
N GLU A 604 6.56 24.38 -9.51
CA GLU A 604 6.82 25.71 -8.96
C GLU A 604 5.71 26.74 -9.22
N LYS A 605 4.93 26.56 -10.28
CA LYS A 605 3.94 27.55 -10.77
C LYS A 605 2.50 27.10 -10.66
N ASN A 606 2.27 25.78 -10.77
CA ASN A 606 0.94 25.25 -10.97
C ASN A 606 0.66 24.06 -10.08
N TYR A 607 -0.63 23.90 -9.74
CA TYR A 607 -1.22 22.61 -9.40
C TYR A 607 -1.81 21.97 -10.66
N LYS A 608 -1.63 20.66 -10.79
CA LYS A 608 -2.23 19.87 -11.84
C LYS A 608 -3.11 18.79 -11.21
N VAL A 609 -4.41 18.90 -11.40
CA VAL A 609 -5.41 18.01 -10.80
C VAL A 609 -5.89 17.04 -11.85
N TYR A 610 -5.66 15.76 -11.59
CA TYR A 610 -6.16 14.65 -12.39
C TYR A 610 -7.42 14.10 -11.74
N LEU A 611 -8.47 13.93 -12.54
CA LEU A 611 -9.75 13.39 -12.13
C LEU A 611 -10.09 12.23 -13.05
N PHE A 612 -10.25 11.04 -12.51
CA PHE A 612 -10.63 9.86 -13.27
C PHE A 612 -11.96 9.31 -12.75
N ASN A 613 -12.95 9.22 -13.64
CA ASN A 613 -14.25 8.63 -13.34
C ASN A 613 -14.18 7.11 -13.54
N SER A 614 -14.24 6.34 -12.46
CA SER A 614 -14.24 4.88 -12.51
C SER A 614 -15.64 4.26 -12.67
N ASP A 615 -16.69 5.07 -12.81
CA ASP A 615 -18.02 4.55 -13.14
C ASP A 615 -18.04 4.08 -14.61
N PHE A 616 -18.51 2.86 -14.82
CA PHE A 616 -18.53 2.24 -16.15
C PHE A 616 -19.71 2.67 -17.03
N ASN A 617 -20.67 3.39 -16.49
CA ASN A 617 -21.93 3.65 -17.15
C ASN A 617 -22.32 5.13 -17.16
N ILE A 618 -21.88 5.90 -16.17
CA ILE A 618 -22.42 7.24 -15.91
C ILE A 618 -21.31 8.28 -15.92
N GLU A 619 -21.55 9.40 -16.61
CA GLU A 619 -20.74 10.60 -16.42
C GLU A 619 -20.90 11.14 -14.99
N THR A 620 -19.88 11.75 -14.45
CA THR A 620 -19.93 12.32 -13.11
C THR A 620 -19.35 13.72 -13.06
N LYS A 621 -19.66 14.44 -11.99
CA LYS A 621 -19.16 15.80 -11.77
C LYS A 621 -18.16 15.82 -10.63
N ALA A 622 -17.12 16.61 -10.82
CA ALA A 622 -16.19 16.98 -9.75
C ALA A 622 -16.11 18.51 -9.65
N ILE A 623 -15.94 18.99 -8.42
CA ILE A 623 -15.72 20.40 -8.11
C ILE A 623 -14.35 20.53 -7.51
N ILE A 624 -13.54 21.42 -8.05
CA ILE A 624 -12.21 21.74 -7.53
C ILE A 624 -12.28 23.12 -6.89
N LEU A 625 -11.80 23.23 -5.65
CA LEU A 625 -11.73 24.48 -4.92
C LEU A 625 -10.26 24.84 -4.66
N TYR A 626 -9.88 26.07 -4.99
CA TYR A 626 -8.56 26.63 -4.68
C TYR A 626 -8.71 28.13 -4.37
N GLY A 627 -8.47 28.52 -3.13
CA GLY A 627 -8.81 29.86 -2.66
C GLY A 627 -10.30 30.16 -2.93
N ASP A 628 -10.58 31.27 -3.61
CA ASP A 628 -11.94 31.66 -4.04
C ASP A 628 -12.35 31.04 -5.39
N LYS A 629 -11.46 30.34 -6.06
CA LYS A 629 -11.74 29.70 -7.35
C LYS A 629 -12.54 28.43 -7.15
N ARG A 630 -13.63 28.28 -7.91
CA ARG A 630 -14.46 27.08 -7.99
C ARG A 630 -14.52 26.62 -9.45
N ILE A 631 -14.02 25.44 -9.73
CA ILE A 631 -13.97 24.87 -11.09
C ILE A 631 -14.82 23.60 -11.10
N GLU A 632 -15.79 23.53 -11.99
CA GLU A 632 -16.60 22.33 -12.21
C GLU A 632 -16.11 21.58 -13.46
N LYS A 633 -16.03 20.27 -13.34
CA LYS A 633 -15.72 19.36 -14.46
C LYS A 633 -16.73 18.25 -14.54
N VAL A 634 -17.18 17.97 -15.73
CA VAL A 634 -17.92 16.75 -16.08
C VAL A 634 -16.88 15.77 -16.64
N ILE A 635 -16.95 14.54 -16.21
CA ILE A 635 -16.00 13.48 -16.56
C ILE A 635 -16.82 12.31 -17.10
N ASP A 636 -16.58 11.95 -18.33
CA ASP A 636 -17.26 10.84 -18.99
C ASP A 636 -17.03 9.52 -18.23
N SER A 637 -17.88 8.54 -18.45
CA SER A 637 -17.70 7.17 -17.97
C SER A 637 -16.32 6.65 -18.39
N VAL A 638 -15.54 6.12 -17.43
CA VAL A 638 -14.16 5.65 -17.64
C VAL A 638 -13.26 6.71 -18.30
N GLY A 639 -13.55 7.97 -18.00
CA GLY A 639 -12.87 9.13 -18.58
C GLY A 639 -11.91 9.80 -17.62
N ILE A 640 -10.98 10.58 -18.17
CA ILE A 640 -10.05 11.42 -17.41
C ILE A 640 -10.24 12.89 -17.75
N ALA A 641 -10.21 13.75 -16.73
CA ALA A 641 -10.14 15.18 -16.88
C ALA A 641 -8.92 15.75 -16.17
N ILE A 642 -8.30 16.75 -16.74
CA ILE A 642 -7.12 17.43 -16.21
C ILE A 642 -7.47 18.89 -16.02
N VAL A 643 -7.07 19.45 -14.86
CA VAL A 643 -7.24 20.86 -14.55
C VAL A 643 -5.90 21.42 -14.06
N GLU A 644 -5.42 22.44 -14.73
CA GLU A 644 -4.26 23.21 -14.31
C GLU A 644 -4.71 24.47 -13.57
N ILE A 645 -4.09 24.75 -12.44
CA ILE A 645 -4.42 25.88 -11.56
C ILE A 645 -3.12 26.61 -11.25
N GLU A 646 -3.03 27.84 -11.69
CA GLU A 646 -1.89 28.72 -11.35
C GLU A 646 -1.95 29.07 -9.87
N LYS A 647 -0.78 28.93 -9.18
CA LYS A 647 -0.58 29.18 -7.74
C LYS A 647 -0.70 30.66 -7.37
#